data_51eeefbd17f928482dbe441dca4b12c1
#
_entry.id   51eeefbd17f928482dbe441dca4b12c1
#
_cell.length_a   1.000
_cell.length_b   1.000
_cell.length_c   1.000
_cell.angle_alpha   90.00
_cell.angle_beta   90.00
_cell.angle_gamma   90.00
#
_symmetry.space_group_name_H-M   'P 1'
#
loop_
_entity.id
_entity.type
_entity.pdbx_description
1 polymer ?
#
loop_
_entity_poly.entity_id
_entity_poly.type
_entity_poly.pdbx_seq_one_letter_code
_entity_poly.pdbx_strand_id
1 'polypeptide(L)'
;MAKSNNPNPNKFKISSWLVYPAILIIFLLISVATGGSNMQEPAQLTSSKFNVFLEKGQIEKVIVYNKTEAEVFLKPDALKLPEHKKVSKDIFDRPNTKGPQYTFEIGNDQIFQTKLEAAVAEGKLKDFNFLAKSNWSDILISLLPIIILIGVWLFIMRKMSGGGGGGGGQIFNIGKSKAKLFDEKTDVKTTFKDVAGLEGAKEEIQEIVEFLKNPEKYTNLGGKIPKGALLVGPPGTGKTLLAKAVAGEAQVPFFSLSGSDFVEMFVGVGASRVRDLFKQAKEKSPAIIFIDEIDAVGRARGKNNMSGGNDERENTLNQLLTEMDGFGSDSNVIVLAATNRADVLDKALMRAGRFDRQIFVDLPDIRERAEIFKVHLAPLKKVEGLDLDFLAKQTPGFSGADIANVCNEAALIAARYNKTAVDKQDFLDAVDRIVGGLEKKNKIVTPEEKRAIAIHEAGHATVSWMLEHAAPLIKVTIVPRGQSLGAAWYLPEERQIVRPDQMLDEMCATMGGRAAEKVTFNRISTGALSDLEKVTKQARAMVTIYGLNDKIGNVTYYDSTGQSEYSFSKPYSEETAKVIDSEISLLIEGQYQRAITILEENKDKLNELANILIEKEVIFKDDLETIFGKRTFDKNLGEVVS
;
A
#
# COMPACT_ATOMS: atom_id res chain seq x y z
N MET A 1 -5.92 55.27 27.57
CA MET A 1 -5.27 54.58 28.70
C MET A 1 -4.30 53.55 28.15
N ALA A 2 -3.03 53.80 28.31
CA ALA A 2 -1.92 53.04 27.72
C ALA A 2 -1.70 51.73 28.48
N LYS A 3 -1.58 50.60 27.73
CA LYS A 3 -1.10 49.32 28.26
C LYS A 3 0.42 49.29 28.23
N SER A 4 1.02 49.16 29.42
CA SER A 4 2.45 49.01 29.60
C SER A 4 2.97 47.69 29.04
N ASN A 5 3.95 47.78 28.15
CA ASN A 5 4.78 46.66 27.71
C ASN A 5 5.85 46.40 28.78
N ASN A 6 5.81 45.20 29.38
CA ASN A 6 6.89 44.70 30.23
C ASN A 6 7.75 43.73 29.37
N PRO A 7 9.05 43.93 29.23
CA PRO A 7 9.91 43.03 28.48
C PRO A 7 10.24 41.79 29.30
N ASN A 8 9.91 40.63 28.76
CA ASN A 8 10.26 39.32 29.30
C ASN A 8 11.79 39.10 29.21
N PRO A 9 12.46 38.62 30.28
CA PRO A 9 13.89 38.35 30.23
C PRO A 9 14.22 37.21 29.29
N ASN A 10 15.20 37.45 28.41
CA ASN A 10 15.76 36.48 27.48
C ASN A 10 16.22 35.21 28.22
N LYS A 11 15.50 34.11 28.06
CA LYS A 11 15.99 32.76 28.38
C LYS A 11 16.95 32.36 27.27
N PHE A 12 18.27 32.35 27.57
CA PHE A 12 19.26 31.72 26.70
C PHE A 12 18.89 30.27 26.45
N LYS A 13 18.44 29.96 25.25
CA LYS A 13 18.28 28.57 24.76
C LYS A 13 19.68 28.08 24.39
N ILE A 14 20.34 27.37 25.32
CA ILE A 14 21.55 26.61 24.98
C ILE A 14 21.13 25.56 23.97
N SER A 15 21.67 25.64 22.76
CA SER A 15 21.45 24.64 21.71
C SER A 15 21.92 23.28 22.21
N SER A 16 21.12 22.25 22.06
CA SER A 16 21.43 20.87 22.48
C SER A 16 22.75 20.33 21.87
N TRP A 17 23.23 20.94 20.80
CA TRP A 17 24.52 20.61 20.18
C TRP A 17 25.72 21.06 21.02
N LEU A 18 25.62 22.11 21.84
CA LEU A 18 26.69 22.60 22.71
C LEU A 18 26.90 21.71 23.96
N VAL A 19 25.98 20.84 24.29
CA VAL A 19 26.08 19.92 25.44
C VAL A 19 27.17 18.86 25.22
N TYR A 20 27.33 18.35 24.01
CA TYR A 20 28.31 17.31 23.69
C TYR A 20 29.77 17.82 23.82
N PRO A 21 30.15 18.97 23.23
CA PRO A 21 31.48 19.51 23.44
C PRO A 21 31.75 19.95 24.89
N ALA A 22 30.72 20.39 25.64
CA ALA A 22 30.85 20.71 27.05
C ALA A 22 31.16 19.47 27.90
N ILE A 23 30.53 18.33 27.65
CA ILE A 23 30.81 17.05 28.30
C ILE A 23 32.25 16.58 27.97
N LEU A 24 32.67 16.70 26.72
CA LEU A 24 34.03 16.34 26.28
C LEU A 24 35.08 17.22 26.97
N ILE A 25 34.85 18.53 27.08
CA ILE A 25 35.74 19.46 27.78
C ILE A 25 35.82 19.16 29.27
N ILE A 26 34.71 18.85 29.92
CA ILE A 26 34.66 18.46 31.34
C ILE A 26 35.40 17.15 31.55
N PHE A 27 35.26 16.18 30.65
CA PHE A 27 36.01 14.91 30.70
C PHE A 27 37.50 15.14 30.55
N LEU A 28 37.94 16.00 29.63
CA LEU A 28 39.34 16.39 29.42
C LEU A 28 39.91 17.13 30.64
N LEU A 29 39.13 18.05 31.24
CA LEU A 29 39.55 18.76 32.44
C LEU A 29 39.64 17.84 33.68
N ILE A 30 38.75 16.89 33.84
CA ILE A 30 38.82 15.88 34.90
C ILE A 30 40.05 14.96 34.67
N SER A 31 40.29 14.51 33.44
CA SER A 31 41.45 13.70 33.08
C SER A 31 42.79 14.42 33.38
N VAL A 32 42.88 15.73 33.12
CA VAL A 32 44.03 16.56 33.45
C VAL A 32 44.15 16.80 34.95
N ALA A 33 43.05 17.00 35.67
CA ALA A 33 43.03 17.25 37.11
C ALA A 33 43.31 16.00 37.95
N THR A 34 42.94 14.82 37.51
CA THR A 34 43.21 13.54 38.19
C THR A 34 44.57 12.95 37.85
N GLY A 35 45.19 13.33 36.71
CA GLY A 35 46.52 12.93 36.27
C GLY A 35 47.67 13.73 36.90
N GLY A 36 47.40 14.60 37.88
CA GLY A 36 48.36 15.61 38.40
C GLY A 36 49.32 15.16 39.48
N SER A 37 49.87 13.94 39.44
CA SER A 37 51.09 13.60 40.19
C SER A 37 51.86 12.47 39.50
N ASN A 38 52.95 12.85 38.83
CA ASN A 38 53.94 12.02 38.11
C ASN A 38 53.50 11.53 36.72
N MET A 39 53.66 12.38 35.74
CA MET A 39 53.50 12.06 34.31
C MET A 39 54.66 11.24 33.70
N GLN A 40 55.50 10.59 34.49
CA GLN A 40 56.52 9.70 34.00
C GLN A 40 56.39 8.37 34.73
N GLU A 41 56.01 7.33 34.00
CA GLU A 41 56.04 5.98 34.56
C GLU A 41 57.48 5.62 34.89
N PRO A 42 57.76 5.08 36.12
CA PRO A 42 59.09 4.64 36.47
C PRO A 42 59.60 3.58 35.47
N ALA A 43 60.84 3.65 35.07
CA ALA A 43 61.41 2.70 34.14
C ALA A 43 61.45 1.28 34.74
N GLN A 44 61.04 0.28 33.96
CA GLN A 44 61.11 -1.10 34.43
C GLN A 44 62.57 -1.55 34.62
N LEU A 45 62.86 -2.11 35.78
CA LEU A 45 64.16 -2.65 36.16
C LEU A 45 64.07 -4.17 36.29
N THR A 46 65.09 -4.89 35.90
CA THR A 46 65.18 -6.33 36.17
C THR A 46 65.78 -6.57 37.54
N SER A 47 65.40 -7.65 38.21
CA SER A 47 65.93 -8.03 39.52
C SER A 47 67.44 -8.14 39.52
N SER A 48 68.08 -8.56 38.42
CA SER A 48 69.56 -8.63 38.27
C SER A 48 70.17 -7.25 38.30
N LYS A 49 69.60 -6.27 37.58
CA LYS A 49 70.16 -4.89 37.59
C LYS A 49 69.89 -4.18 38.92
N PHE A 50 68.75 -4.47 39.57
CA PHE A 50 68.53 -3.98 40.92
C PHE A 50 69.62 -4.42 41.87
N ASN A 51 70.03 -5.68 41.83
CA ASN A 51 71.06 -6.23 42.66
C ASN A 51 72.43 -5.50 42.43
N VAL A 52 72.76 -5.24 41.17
CA VAL A 52 74.02 -4.52 40.83
C VAL A 52 73.99 -3.08 41.38
N PHE A 53 72.86 -2.39 41.27
CA PHE A 53 72.70 -1.03 41.78
C PHE A 53 72.73 -0.98 43.31
N LEU A 54 72.17 -2.01 43.97
CA LEU A 54 72.18 -2.15 45.40
C LEU A 54 73.61 -2.38 45.91
N GLU A 55 74.33 -3.30 45.29
CA GLU A 55 75.71 -3.58 45.65
C GLU A 55 76.66 -2.39 45.44
N LYS A 56 76.44 -1.60 44.40
CA LYS A 56 77.16 -0.35 44.15
C LYS A 56 76.73 0.80 45.08
N GLY A 57 75.75 0.59 45.97
CA GLY A 57 75.25 1.59 46.91
C GLY A 57 74.62 2.79 46.26
N GLN A 58 74.03 2.63 45.05
CA GLN A 58 73.41 3.70 44.26
C GLN A 58 71.98 3.97 44.65
N ILE A 59 71.36 3.06 45.39
CA ILE A 59 69.90 3.15 45.79
C ILE A 59 69.83 3.93 47.12
N GLU A 60 68.94 4.88 47.21
CA GLU A 60 68.69 5.61 48.43
C GLU A 60 67.56 4.93 49.25
N LYS A 61 66.44 4.62 48.60
CA LYS A 61 65.28 4.11 49.27
C LYS A 61 64.50 3.12 48.36
N VAL A 62 63.83 2.12 48.94
CA VAL A 62 62.97 1.17 48.27
C VAL A 62 61.59 1.17 48.98
N ILE A 63 60.51 1.33 48.22
CA ILE A 63 59.16 1.19 48.73
C ILE A 63 58.53 -0.01 48.03
N VAL A 64 58.01 -0.95 48.81
CA VAL A 64 57.33 -2.14 48.31
C VAL A 64 55.86 -1.98 48.50
N TYR A 65 55.09 -2.08 47.39
CA TYR A 65 53.63 -2.02 47.42
C TYR A 65 53.03 -3.42 47.26
N ASN A 66 52.04 -3.69 48.07
CA ASN A 66 51.21 -4.94 48.04
C ASN A 66 52.06 -6.23 48.01
N LYS A 67 53.33 -6.18 48.44
CA LYS A 67 54.28 -7.30 48.43
C LYS A 67 54.67 -7.82 47.05
N THR A 68 54.28 -7.19 45.98
CA THR A 68 54.48 -7.63 44.60
C THR A 68 55.29 -6.64 43.76
N GLU A 69 55.26 -5.37 44.07
CA GLU A 69 55.91 -4.32 43.28
C GLU A 69 56.83 -3.47 44.16
N ALA A 70 58.03 -3.23 43.69
CA ALA A 70 59.01 -2.36 44.35
C ALA A 70 59.30 -1.12 43.51
N GLU A 71 59.18 0.03 44.14
CA GLU A 71 59.62 1.32 43.61
C GLU A 71 61.01 1.64 44.18
N VAL A 72 61.95 2.00 43.29
CA VAL A 72 63.36 2.23 43.63
C VAL A 72 63.71 3.71 43.44
N PHE A 73 64.23 4.31 44.49
CA PHE A 73 64.66 5.69 44.53
C PHE A 73 66.18 5.74 44.56
N LEU A 74 66.83 6.44 43.61
CA LEU A 74 68.25 6.56 43.48
C LEU A 74 68.79 7.74 44.31
N LYS A 75 70.03 7.61 44.78
CA LYS A 75 70.81 8.72 45.38
C LYS A 75 71.05 9.84 44.35
N PRO A 76 71.03 11.13 44.75
CA PRO A 76 71.20 12.26 43.81
C PRO A 76 72.52 12.16 42.99
N ASP A 77 73.59 11.60 43.57
CA ASP A 77 74.83 11.43 42.86
C ASP A 77 74.82 10.28 41.86
N ALA A 78 74.00 9.24 42.11
CA ALA A 78 73.85 8.14 41.20
C ALA A 78 73.07 8.59 39.92
N LEU A 79 72.12 9.57 40.01
CA LEU A 79 71.45 10.10 38.88
C LEU A 79 72.35 10.77 37.82
N LYS A 80 73.54 11.15 38.19
CA LYS A 80 74.55 11.75 37.28
C LYS A 80 75.28 10.70 36.45
N LEU A 81 75.20 9.43 36.81
CA LEU A 81 75.96 8.34 36.14
C LEU A 81 75.32 8.04 34.75
N PRO A 82 76.20 7.67 33.76
CA PRO A 82 75.69 7.38 32.40
C PRO A 82 74.66 6.27 32.32
N GLU A 83 74.69 5.30 33.26
CA GLU A 83 73.76 4.17 33.33
C GLU A 83 72.34 4.57 33.73
N HIS A 84 72.14 5.74 34.39
CA HIS A 84 70.85 6.28 34.81
C HIS A 84 70.32 7.45 33.95
N LYS A 85 71.02 7.76 32.83
CA LYS A 85 70.67 8.90 31.97
C LYS A 85 69.23 8.92 31.48
N LYS A 86 68.59 7.74 31.28
CA LYS A 86 67.19 7.62 30.82
C LYS A 86 66.18 8.03 31.88
N VAL A 87 66.49 7.97 33.16
CA VAL A 87 65.58 8.26 34.26
C VAL A 87 65.95 9.50 35.06
N SER A 88 67.07 10.14 34.69
CA SER A 88 67.63 11.31 35.39
C SER A 88 66.89 12.61 35.16
N LYS A 89 66.04 12.68 34.08
CA LYS A 89 65.23 13.85 33.74
C LYS A 89 63.76 13.48 33.61
N ASP A 90 62.90 14.40 33.96
CA ASP A 90 61.44 14.27 33.70
C ASP A 90 61.09 14.64 32.24
N ILE A 91 59.83 14.51 31.85
CA ILE A 91 59.34 14.85 30.50
C ILE A 91 59.52 16.33 30.14
N PHE A 92 59.79 17.18 31.08
CA PHE A 92 60.06 18.61 30.89
C PHE A 92 61.56 18.94 30.98
N ASP A 93 62.46 17.93 30.81
CA ASP A 93 63.92 18.03 30.84
C ASP A 93 64.52 18.55 32.20
N ARG A 94 63.71 18.45 33.30
CA ARG A 94 64.17 18.81 34.67
C ARG A 94 64.73 17.60 35.41
N PRO A 95 65.67 17.78 36.36
CA PRO A 95 66.23 16.67 37.11
C PRO A 95 65.15 15.91 37.91
N ASN A 96 65.02 14.58 37.68
CA ASN A 96 64.08 13.71 38.39
C ASN A 96 64.60 13.29 39.76
N THR A 97 64.73 14.23 40.68
CA THR A 97 65.27 14.00 42.03
C THR A 97 64.25 13.45 43.03
N LYS A 98 62.98 13.49 42.72
CA LYS A 98 61.91 13.05 43.64
C LYS A 98 61.50 11.58 43.48
N GLY A 99 61.87 10.94 42.35
CA GLY A 99 61.54 9.53 42.04
C GLY A 99 60.05 9.20 42.08
N PRO A 100 59.66 7.91 42.05
CA PRO A 100 60.53 6.75 41.83
C PRO A 100 61.11 6.73 40.41
N GLN A 101 62.43 6.36 40.31
CA GLN A 101 63.06 6.31 39.01
C GLN A 101 62.93 4.94 38.34
N TYR A 102 62.84 3.87 39.15
CA TYR A 102 62.61 2.52 38.65
C TYR A 102 61.50 1.80 39.40
N THR A 103 60.88 0.84 38.73
CA THR A 103 59.95 -0.13 39.33
C THR A 103 60.29 -1.53 38.84
N PHE A 104 60.02 -2.55 39.64
CA PHE A 104 60.10 -3.96 39.24
C PHE A 104 59.19 -4.85 40.11
N GLU A 105 58.83 -6.01 39.56
CA GLU A 105 58.04 -7.01 40.26
C GLU A 105 58.92 -7.89 41.14
N ILE A 106 58.45 -8.14 42.34
CA ILE A 106 59.13 -8.97 43.36
C ILE A 106 58.59 -10.38 43.20
N GLY A 107 59.49 -11.37 43.03
CA GLY A 107 59.13 -12.78 42.91
C GLY A 107 58.82 -13.45 44.25
N ASN A 108 59.51 -13.10 45.33
CA ASN A 108 59.26 -13.62 46.69
C ASN A 108 59.58 -12.52 47.71
N ASP A 109 58.55 -12.12 48.45
CA ASP A 109 58.62 -11.00 49.39
C ASP A 109 59.57 -11.24 50.58
N GLN A 110 59.58 -12.48 51.15
CA GLN A 110 60.39 -12.79 52.31
C GLN A 110 61.89 -12.79 51.97
N ILE A 111 62.27 -13.38 50.83
CA ILE A 111 63.68 -13.37 50.36
C ILE A 111 64.09 -11.95 50.04
N PHE A 112 63.23 -11.18 49.45
CA PHE A 112 63.52 -9.79 49.12
C PHE A 112 63.66 -8.92 50.35
N GLN A 113 62.80 -9.09 51.36
CA GLN A 113 62.91 -8.40 52.64
C GLN A 113 64.25 -8.68 53.35
N THR A 114 64.62 -9.97 53.51
CA THR A 114 65.90 -10.35 54.10
C THR A 114 67.08 -9.68 53.37
N LYS A 115 67.02 -9.57 52.08
CA LYS A 115 68.03 -8.93 51.27
C LYS A 115 68.12 -7.41 51.50
N LEU A 116 66.95 -6.72 51.61
CA LEU A 116 66.95 -5.31 51.95
C LEU A 116 67.47 -5.04 53.35
N GLU A 117 67.12 -5.89 54.34
CA GLU A 117 67.62 -5.82 55.71
C GLU A 117 69.12 -5.95 55.75
N ALA A 118 69.72 -6.91 55.05
CA ALA A 118 71.12 -7.08 54.92
C ALA A 118 71.83 -5.84 54.28
N ALA A 119 71.20 -5.29 53.19
CA ALA A 119 71.72 -4.10 52.54
C ALA A 119 71.69 -2.85 53.42
N VAL A 120 70.68 -2.71 54.28
CA VAL A 120 70.63 -1.62 55.26
C VAL A 120 71.71 -1.83 56.35
N ALA A 121 71.91 -3.07 56.84
CA ALA A 121 72.95 -3.40 57.82
C ALA A 121 74.38 -3.13 57.28
N GLU A 122 74.56 -3.35 55.98
CA GLU A 122 75.83 -3.03 55.28
C GLU A 122 76.01 -1.56 54.91
N GLY A 123 75.03 -0.71 55.17
CA GLY A 123 75.07 0.72 54.81
C GLY A 123 74.88 1.02 53.30
N LYS A 124 74.53 0.02 52.50
CA LYS A 124 74.33 0.17 51.05
C LYS A 124 73.03 0.78 50.72
N LEU A 125 71.93 0.57 51.53
CA LEU A 125 70.61 1.13 51.41
C LEU A 125 70.31 2.02 52.63
N LYS A 126 69.66 3.15 52.46
CA LYS A 126 69.32 4.06 53.55
C LYS A 126 68.10 3.65 54.31
N ASP A 127 67.03 3.28 53.55
CA ASP A 127 65.71 2.92 54.13
C ASP A 127 64.90 2.08 53.19
N PHE A 128 64.00 1.28 53.69
CA PHE A 128 62.98 0.59 52.91
C PHE A 128 61.65 0.51 53.68
N ASN A 129 60.49 0.47 52.94
CA ASN A 129 59.18 0.40 53.57
C ASN A 129 58.22 -0.50 52.77
N PHE A 130 57.35 -1.21 53.47
CA PHE A 130 56.25 -1.97 52.84
C PHE A 130 54.94 -1.24 53.09
N LEU A 131 54.21 -0.90 51.99
CA LEU A 131 52.97 -0.17 52.05
C LEU A 131 51.88 -0.93 51.29
N ALA A 132 50.63 -0.85 51.80
CA ALA A 132 49.47 -1.32 51.07
C ALA A 132 48.93 -0.14 50.23
N LYS A 133 48.89 -0.30 48.92
CA LYS A 133 48.32 0.71 47.99
C LYS A 133 46.82 0.44 47.92
N SER A 134 46.02 1.34 48.46
CA SER A 134 44.53 1.29 48.40
C SER A 134 44.08 1.84 47.04
N ASN A 135 43.55 1.00 46.16
CA ASN A 135 43.11 1.38 44.81
C ASN A 135 41.67 1.91 44.75
N TRP A 136 41.20 2.62 45.81
CA TRP A 136 39.85 3.20 45.83
C TRP A 136 39.63 4.20 44.69
N SER A 137 40.66 4.94 44.31
CA SER A 137 40.62 5.86 43.18
C SER A 137 40.42 5.15 41.85
N ASP A 138 41.01 3.99 41.66
CA ASP A 138 40.91 3.22 40.41
C ASP A 138 39.52 2.61 40.28
N ILE A 139 38.91 2.19 41.40
CA ILE A 139 37.52 1.70 41.44
C ILE A 139 36.56 2.84 41.12
N LEU A 140 36.77 4.03 41.67
CA LEU A 140 35.93 5.21 41.37
C LEU A 140 36.05 5.64 39.91
N ILE A 141 37.28 5.62 39.36
CA ILE A 141 37.52 5.98 37.97
C ILE A 141 36.90 4.94 37.03
N SER A 142 36.94 3.66 37.36
CA SER A 142 36.33 2.58 36.56
C SER A 142 34.78 2.63 36.58
N LEU A 143 34.18 3.11 37.67
CA LEU A 143 32.75 3.29 37.80
C LEU A 143 32.22 4.58 37.19
N LEU A 144 33.10 5.56 36.95
CA LEU A 144 32.72 6.88 36.43
C LEU A 144 31.96 6.79 35.08
N PRO A 145 32.36 5.98 34.08
CA PRO A 145 31.61 5.83 32.83
C PRO A 145 30.17 5.31 33.05
N ILE A 146 30.02 4.38 33.99
CA ILE A 146 28.72 3.79 34.34
C ILE A 146 27.81 4.85 35.01
N ILE A 147 28.38 5.63 35.91
CA ILE A 147 27.64 6.72 36.58
C ILE A 147 27.21 7.80 35.58
N ILE A 148 28.08 8.16 34.64
CA ILE A 148 27.76 9.09 33.55
C ILE A 148 26.66 8.52 32.67
N LEU A 149 26.72 7.24 32.31
CA LEU A 149 25.72 6.56 31.47
C LEU A 149 24.35 6.53 32.16
N ILE A 150 24.30 6.23 33.45
CA ILE A 150 23.10 6.30 34.29
C ILE A 150 22.59 7.75 34.36
N GLY A 151 23.46 8.72 34.56
CA GLY A 151 23.07 10.15 34.60
C GLY A 151 22.49 10.64 33.28
N VAL A 152 23.10 10.28 32.16
CA VAL A 152 22.59 10.56 30.82
C VAL A 152 21.25 9.85 30.59
N TRP A 153 21.13 8.59 31.00
CA TRP A 153 19.88 7.84 30.89
C TRP A 153 18.76 8.46 31.73
N LEU A 154 19.01 8.84 32.97
CA LEU A 154 18.06 9.55 33.82
C LEU A 154 17.71 10.92 33.29
N PHE A 155 18.67 11.65 32.71
CA PHE A 155 18.43 12.94 32.06
C PHE A 155 17.54 12.80 30.84
N ILE A 156 17.78 11.78 30.00
CA ILE A 156 16.93 11.45 28.85
C ILE A 156 15.54 11.06 29.31
N MET A 157 15.42 10.19 30.33
CA MET A 157 14.13 9.82 30.91
C MET A 157 13.38 11.03 31.49
N ARG A 158 14.05 11.92 32.21
CA ARG A 158 13.45 13.13 32.77
C ARG A 158 13.03 14.12 31.70
N LYS A 159 13.78 14.23 30.59
CA LYS A 159 13.41 15.04 29.43
C LYS A 159 12.24 14.42 28.65
N MET A 160 12.12 13.09 28.64
CA MET A 160 10.98 12.36 28.07
C MET A 160 9.74 12.39 28.98
N SER A 161 9.91 12.48 30.31
CA SER A 161 8.82 12.45 31.28
C SER A 161 8.33 13.84 31.77
N GLY A 162 9.11 14.89 31.56
CA GLY A 162 8.82 16.20 32.13
C GLY A 162 8.90 17.33 31.13
N GLY A 163 7.90 17.48 30.24
CA GLY A 163 7.81 18.65 29.37
C GLY A 163 6.78 18.43 28.27
N GLY A 164 5.62 19.06 28.39
CA GLY A 164 4.57 19.03 27.38
C GLY A 164 5.08 19.39 25.99
N GLY A 165 4.75 18.53 25.00
CA GLY A 165 4.87 18.85 23.57
C GLY A 165 5.87 18.00 22.80
N GLY A 166 5.44 16.84 22.30
CA GLY A 166 5.89 16.29 21.02
C GLY A 166 7.14 15.42 20.99
N GLY A 167 7.05 14.16 21.42
CA GLY A 167 8.05 13.17 21.07
C GLY A 167 7.90 11.78 21.71
N GLY A 168 7.50 11.71 22.96
CA GLY A 168 7.35 10.44 23.68
C GLY A 168 5.98 9.78 23.53
N GLY A 169 4.96 10.54 23.13
CA GLY A 169 3.59 10.04 22.93
C GLY A 169 3.40 9.22 21.67
N GLN A 170 4.30 9.29 20.72
CA GLN A 170 4.13 8.55 19.45
C GLN A 170 4.34 7.04 19.60
N ILE A 171 5.23 6.59 20.48
CA ILE A 171 5.48 5.15 20.69
C ILE A 171 4.28 4.49 21.37
N PHE A 172 3.59 5.18 22.30
CA PHE A 172 2.38 4.68 22.95
C PHE A 172 1.10 4.87 22.12
N ASN A 173 1.15 5.65 21.05
CA ASN A 173 0.02 5.88 20.15
C ASN A 173 -0.01 4.93 18.92
N ILE A 174 0.98 4.07 18.74
CA ILE A 174 1.06 3.15 17.59
C ILE A 174 -0.16 2.22 17.53
N GLY A 175 -0.72 1.85 18.66
CA GLY A 175 -1.91 1.01 18.75
C GLY A 175 -3.25 1.73 18.72
N LYS A 176 -3.27 3.07 18.66
CA LYS A 176 -4.53 3.81 18.57
C LYS A 176 -5.07 3.82 17.15
N SER A 177 -6.37 3.70 17.02
CA SER A 177 -7.06 3.80 15.74
C SER A 177 -6.80 5.17 15.10
N LYS A 178 -6.46 5.14 13.80
CA LYS A 178 -6.38 6.34 12.95
C LYS A 178 -7.72 6.61 12.25
N ALA A 179 -8.81 6.02 12.73
CA ALA A 179 -10.13 6.19 12.15
C ALA A 179 -10.44 7.68 12.01
N LYS A 180 -10.86 8.07 10.81
CA LYS A 180 -11.38 9.42 10.57
C LYS A 180 -12.77 9.46 11.18
N LEU A 181 -12.91 10.20 12.27
CA LEU A 181 -14.21 10.51 12.83
C LEU A 181 -14.83 11.65 12.03
N PHE A 182 -15.93 11.38 11.40
CA PHE A 182 -16.80 12.40 10.82
C PHE A 182 -17.92 12.67 11.83
N ASP A 183 -17.79 13.74 12.61
CA ASP A 183 -18.77 14.11 13.64
C ASP A 183 -19.98 14.80 13.00
N GLU A 184 -21.16 14.56 13.58
CA GLU A 184 -22.48 15.04 13.12
C GLU A 184 -22.54 16.55 12.79
N LYS A 185 -21.73 17.34 13.46
CA LYS A 185 -21.78 18.82 13.33
C LYS A 185 -20.89 19.41 12.25
N THR A 186 -19.96 18.64 11.64
CA THR A 186 -18.92 19.26 10.82
C THR A 186 -18.71 18.63 9.42
N ASP A 187 -18.98 17.33 9.18
CA ASP A 187 -18.40 16.70 7.99
C ASP A 187 -19.28 15.74 7.15
N VAL A 188 -20.38 15.17 7.64
CA VAL A 188 -21.22 14.28 6.84
C VAL A 188 -22.47 15.00 6.36
N LYS A 189 -22.33 15.83 5.33
CA LYS A 189 -23.46 16.47 4.62
C LYS A 189 -24.08 15.57 3.56
N THR A 190 -23.45 14.43 3.27
CA THR A 190 -23.87 13.50 2.21
C THR A 190 -25.11 12.73 2.65
N THR A 191 -26.17 12.80 1.86
CA THR A 191 -27.44 12.09 2.06
C THR A 191 -27.74 11.20 0.85
N PHE A 192 -28.83 10.42 0.88
CA PHE A 192 -29.26 9.63 -0.28
C PHE A 192 -29.57 10.48 -1.53
N LYS A 193 -29.82 11.79 -1.37
CA LYS A 193 -30.00 12.71 -2.49
C LYS A 193 -28.72 12.94 -3.30
N ASP A 194 -27.58 12.74 -2.67
CA ASP A 194 -26.26 12.91 -3.28
C ASP A 194 -25.76 11.62 -3.95
N VAL A 195 -26.47 10.51 -3.75
CA VAL A 195 -26.20 9.21 -4.36
C VAL A 195 -27.19 9.03 -5.51
N ALA A 196 -26.72 9.15 -6.74
CA ALA A 196 -27.52 8.88 -7.92
C ALA A 196 -27.59 7.37 -8.19
N GLY A 197 -28.74 6.87 -8.64
CA GLY A 197 -28.97 5.45 -8.87
C GLY A 197 -28.97 4.61 -7.59
N LEU A 198 -28.66 3.32 -7.73
CA LEU A 198 -28.57 2.33 -6.64
C LEU A 198 -29.87 2.17 -5.85
N GLU A 199 -31.03 2.25 -6.53
CA GLU A 199 -32.33 2.25 -5.85
C GLU A 199 -32.53 0.99 -5.01
N GLY A 200 -32.21 -0.21 -5.53
CA GLY A 200 -32.29 -1.46 -4.76
C GLY A 200 -31.41 -1.48 -3.51
N ALA A 201 -30.15 -1.04 -3.64
CA ALA A 201 -29.24 -0.96 -2.49
C ALA A 201 -29.69 0.10 -1.47
N LYS A 202 -30.25 1.23 -1.92
CA LYS A 202 -30.82 2.25 -1.05
C LYS A 202 -32.02 1.73 -0.27
N GLU A 203 -32.93 0.98 -0.92
CA GLU A 203 -34.09 0.39 -0.27
C GLU A 203 -33.67 -0.60 0.83
N GLU A 204 -32.75 -1.51 0.53
CA GLU A 204 -32.24 -2.46 1.53
C GLU A 204 -31.54 -1.76 2.71
N ILE A 205 -30.75 -0.72 2.44
CA ILE A 205 -30.00 -0.03 3.48
C ILE A 205 -30.85 0.98 4.26
N GLN A 206 -32.00 1.39 3.71
CA GLN A 206 -32.95 2.27 4.37
C GLN A 206 -33.51 1.66 5.67
N GLU A 207 -33.66 0.34 5.73
CA GLU A 207 -34.01 -0.35 6.97
C GLU A 207 -32.99 -0.12 8.09
N ILE A 208 -31.70 -0.06 7.73
CA ILE A 208 -30.61 0.23 8.68
C ILE A 208 -30.71 1.67 9.19
N VAL A 209 -31.01 2.62 8.29
CA VAL A 209 -31.21 4.02 8.66
C VAL A 209 -32.40 4.18 9.59
N GLU A 210 -33.55 3.56 9.26
CA GLU A 210 -34.75 3.62 10.11
C GLU A 210 -34.50 3.01 11.49
N PHE A 211 -33.73 1.92 11.53
CA PHE A 211 -33.37 1.29 12.78
C PHE A 211 -32.50 2.23 13.64
N LEU A 212 -31.48 2.88 13.06
CA LEU A 212 -30.63 3.82 13.79
C LEU A 212 -31.40 5.05 14.31
N LYS A 213 -32.42 5.49 13.56
CA LYS A 213 -33.31 6.59 13.96
C LYS A 213 -34.30 6.18 15.07
N ASN A 214 -34.89 4.98 14.97
CA ASN A 214 -35.98 4.52 15.82
C ASN A 214 -35.81 3.06 16.25
N PRO A 215 -34.80 2.74 17.10
CA PRO A 215 -34.50 1.35 17.48
C PRO A 215 -35.64 0.67 18.24
N GLU A 216 -36.42 1.41 19.02
CA GLU A 216 -37.54 0.88 19.81
C GLU A 216 -38.67 0.27 18.96
N LYS A 217 -38.92 0.78 17.76
CA LYS A 217 -39.90 0.23 16.81
C LYS A 217 -39.66 -1.24 16.51
N TYR A 218 -38.41 -1.64 16.41
CA TYR A 218 -37.99 -3.00 16.05
C TYR A 218 -37.80 -3.91 17.27
N THR A 219 -37.22 -3.40 18.35
CA THR A 219 -36.96 -4.17 19.58
C THR A 219 -38.28 -4.53 20.30
N ASN A 220 -39.28 -3.67 20.28
CA ASN A 220 -40.60 -3.93 20.87
C ASN A 220 -41.35 -5.08 20.20
N LEU A 221 -41.07 -5.39 18.94
CA LEU A 221 -41.62 -6.53 18.21
C LEU A 221 -40.76 -7.80 18.35
N GLY A 222 -39.67 -7.76 19.15
CA GLY A 222 -38.74 -8.88 19.31
C GLY A 222 -37.75 -9.02 18.14
N GLY A 223 -37.70 -8.06 17.23
CA GLY A 223 -36.73 -8.02 16.13
C GLY A 223 -35.30 -7.86 16.63
N LYS A 224 -34.38 -8.66 16.07
CA LYS A 224 -32.95 -8.49 16.31
C LYS A 224 -32.35 -7.58 15.27
N ILE A 225 -31.51 -6.65 15.72
CA ILE A 225 -30.81 -5.70 14.90
C ILE A 225 -29.75 -6.42 14.07
N PRO A 226 -29.61 -6.17 12.76
CA PRO A 226 -28.42 -6.59 12.02
C PRO A 226 -27.20 -5.88 12.59
N LYS A 227 -26.20 -6.65 13.06
CA LYS A 227 -24.98 -6.09 13.63
C LYS A 227 -24.06 -5.52 12.54
N GLY A 228 -24.15 -6.03 11.32
CA GLY A 228 -23.35 -5.56 10.21
C GLY A 228 -23.96 -5.87 8.86
N ALA A 229 -23.63 -5.03 7.87
CA ALA A 229 -23.94 -5.24 6.47
C ALA A 229 -22.68 -5.12 5.61
N LEU A 230 -22.59 -5.98 4.60
CA LEU A 230 -21.49 -6.01 3.65
C LEU A 230 -21.94 -5.46 2.30
N LEU A 231 -21.32 -4.38 1.85
CA LEU A 231 -21.50 -3.80 0.52
C LEU A 231 -20.58 -4.53 -0.47
N VAL A 232 -21.15 -5.23 -1.42
CA VAL A 232 -20.45 -6.05 -2.40
C VAL A 232 -20.67 -5.49 -3.81
N GLY A 233 -19.61 -5.32 -4.58
CA GLY A 233 -19.76 -4.91 -5.99
C GLY A 233 -18.45 -4.46 -6.63
N PRO A 234 -18.45 -4.19 -7.93
CA PRO A 234 -17.29 -3.73 -8.67
C PRO A 234 -16.70 -2.43 -8.10
N PRO A 235 -15.41 -2.12 -8.35
CA PRO A 235 -14.80 -0.85 -7.96
C PRO A 235 -15.52 0.33 -8.64
N GLY A 236 -15.57 1.46 -7.95
CA GLY A 236 -16.13 2.70 -8.50
C GLY A 236 -17.66 2.79 -8.50
N THR A 237 -18.40 1.78 -8.00
CA THR A 237 -19.87 1.77 -7.96
C THR A 237 -20.49 2.61 -6.84
N GLY A 238 -19.68 3.27 -6.00
CA GLY A 238 -20.18 4.19 -4.98
C GLY A 238 -20.41 3.60 -3.59
N LYS A 239 -19.88 2.40 -3.28
CA LYS A 239 -20.01 1.74 -1.96
C LYS A 239 -19.64 2.64 -0.78
N THR A 240 -18.50 3.29 -0.84
CA THR A 240 -18.04 4.24 0.19
C THR A 240 -18.93 5.48 0.28
N LEU A 241 -19.45 5.96 -0.85
CA LEU A 241 -20.38 7.09 -0.91
C LEU A 241 -21.73 6.71 -0.26
N LEU A 242 -22.25 5.53 -0.59
CA LEU A 242 -23.49 5.00 -0.01
C LEU A 242 -23.36 4.84 1.52
N ALA A 243 -22.24 4.29 2.01
CA ALA A 243 -22.01 4.17 3.46
C ALA A 243 -22.00 5.53 4.18
N LYS A 244 -21.40 6.56 3.56
CA LYS A 244 -21.46 7.94 4.10
C LYS A 244 -22.87 8.51 4.07
N ALA A 245 -23.61 8.25 2.99
CA ALA A 245 -25.00 8.72 2.87
C ALA A 245 -25.91 8.10 3.95
N VAL A 246 -25.70 6.83 4.31
CA VAL A 246 -26.40 6.17 5.43
C VAL A 246 -26.17 6.92 6.75
N ALA A 247 -24.94 7.28 7.03
CA ALA A 247 -24.62 8.00 8.27
C ALA A 247 -25.21 9.42 8.29
N GLY A 248 -25.15 10.13 7.17
CA GLY A 248 -25.75 11.45 7.03
C GLY A 248 -27.29 11.42 7.10
N GLU A 249 -27.90 10.39 6.50
CA GLU A 249 -29.34 10.20 6.56
C GLU A 249 -29.81 9.80 7.97
N ALA A 250 -29.05 8.96 8.66
CA ALA A 250 -29.32 8.55 10.04
C ALA A 250 -28.93 9.62 11.07
N GLN A 251 -28.13 10.62 10.71
CA GLN A 251 -27.57 11.65 11.59
C GLN A 251 -26.79 11.07 12.76
N VAL A 252 -25.93 10.08 12.50
CA VAL A 252 -25.11 9.43 13.51
C VAL A 252 -23.62 9.59 13.19
N PRO A 253 -22.74 9.53 14.21
CA PRO A 253 -21.30 9.53 14.04
C PRO A 253 -20.83 8.41 13.11
N PHE A 254 -19.88 8.76 12.20
CA PHE A 254 -19.33 7.85 11.20
C PHE A 254 -17.84 7.68 11.39
N PHE A 255 -17.42 6.45 11.71
CA PHE A 255 -16.02 6.07 11.87
C PHE A 255 -15.55 5.32 10.63
N SER A 256 -14.70 5.92 9.82
CA SER A 256 -14.21 5.29 8.58
C SER A 256 -12.75 4.89 8.68
N LEU A 257 -12.48 3.64 8.29
CA LEU A 257 -11.14 3.07 8.19
C LEU A 257 -11.04 2.19 6.95
N SER A 258 -9.82 2.08 6.37
CA SER A 258 -9.54 1.06 5.35
C SER A 258 -9.10 -0.24 6.01
N GLY A 259 -9.46 -1.38 5.44
CA GLY A 259 -8.94 -2.69 5.86
C GLY A 259 -7.41 -2.74 5.86
N SER A 260 -6.77 -2.04 4.93
CA SER A 260 -5.31 -1.91 4.88
C SER A 260 -4.69 -1.21 6.09
N ASP A 261 -5.44 -0.30 6.75
CA ASP A 261 -4.97 0.40 7.95
C ASP A 261 -4.81 -0.52 9.17
N PHE A 262 -5.40 -1.71 9.12
CA PHE A 262 -5.25 -2.72 10.16
C PHE A 262 -4.05 -3.65 9.93
N VAL A 263 -3.51 -3.67 8.69
CA VAL A 263 -2.37 -4.53 8.34
C VAL A 263 -1.08 -3.77 8.61
N GLU A 264 -0.40 -4.13 9.68
CA GLU A 264 0.88 -3.51 10.09
C GLU A 264 1.94 -4.59 10.23
N MET A 265 3.22 -4.19 10.17
CA MET A 265 4.35 -5.11 10.36
C MET A 265 4.58 -5.51 11.84
N PHE A 266 3.99 -4.79 12.79
CA PHE A 266 4.19 -5.03 14.21
C PHE A 266 3.06 -5.87 14.80
N VAL A 267 3.41 -6.98 15.45
CA VAL A 267 2.44 -7.92 16.04
C VAL A 267 1.56 -7.24 17.08
N GLY A 268 0.25 -7.43 16.97
CA GLY A 268 -0.76 -6.95 17.91
C GLY A 268 -1.24 -5.51 17.70
N VAL A 269 -0.62 -4.75 16.77
CA VAL A 269 -1.03 -3.37 16.49
C VAL A 269 -2.39 -3.32 15.79
N GLY A 270 -2.62 -4.18 14.80
CA GLY A 270 -3.90 -4.28 14.09
C GLY A 270 -5.04 -4.62 15.04
N ALA A 271 -4.88 -5.65 15.88
CA ALA A 271 -5.85 -6.04 16.88
C ALA A 271 -6.12 -4.94 17.93
N SER A 272 -5.10 -4.16 18.31
CA SER A 272 -5.26 -3.01 19.20
C SER A 272 -6.08 -1.88 18.58
N ARG A 273 -5.86 -1.59 17.28
CA ARG A 273 -6.64 -0.60 16.54
C ARG A 273 -8.11 -1.00 16.40
N VAL A 274 -8.38 -2.27 16.14
CA VAL A 274 -9.76 -2.80 16.15
C VAL A 274 -10.44 -2.52 17.48
N ARG A 275 -9.83 -2.90 18.60
CA ARG A 275 -10.38 -2.66 19.93
C ARG A 275 -10.64 -1.18 20.22
N ASP A 276 -9.70 -0.33 19.88
CA ASP A 276 -9.80 1.11 20.09
C ASP A 276 -10.93 1.72 19.25
N LEU A 277 -11.06 1.34 17.96
CA LEU A 277 -12.13 1.75 17.08
C LEU A 277 -13.51 1.39 17.63
N PHE A 278 -13.68 0.13 18.02
CA PHE A 278 -14.95 -0.36 18.57
C PHE A 278 -15.31 0.30 19.89
N LYS A 279 -14.30 0.55 20.75
CA LYS A 279 -14.49 1.28 22.00
C LYS A 279 -14.97 2.72 21.74
N GLN A 280 -14.32 3.45 20.83
CA GLN A 280 -14.70 4.82 20.46
C GLN A 280 -16.12 4.89 19.90
N ALA A 281 -16.50 3.91 19.05
CA ALA A 281 -17.84 3.86 18.48
C ALA A 281 -18.89 3.56 19.55
N LYS A 282 -18.61 2.67 20.51
CA LYS A 282 -19.49 2.40 21.68
C LYS A 282 -19.70 3.65 22.54
N GLU A 283 -18.66 4.41 22.78
CA GLU A 283 -18.72 5.65 23.57
C GLU A 283 -19.59 6.74 22.91
N LYS A 284 -19.73 6.68 21.57
CA LYS A 284 -20.53 7.64 20.76
C LYS A 284 -21.78 7.00 20.14
N SER A 285 -22.28 5.91 20.72
CA SER A 285 -23.51 5.24 20.25
C SER A 285 -24.74 6.17 20.34
N PRO A 286 -25.67 6.17 19.34
CA PRO A 286 -25.66 5.35 18.11
C PRO A 286 -24.58 5.81 17.11
N ALA A 287 -23.90 4.85 16.46
CA ALA A 287 -22.81 5.15 15.54
C ALA A 287 -22.66 4.09 14.44
N ILE A 288 -22.01 4.47 13.34
CA ILE A 288 -21.65 3.55 12.26
C ILE A 288 -20.12 3.42 12.21
N ILE A 289 -19.64 2.17 12.16
CA ILE A 289 -18.27 1.84 11.81
C ILE A 289 -18.28 1.40 10.35
N PHE A 290 -17.45 2.04 9.51
CA PHE A 290 -17.28 1.65 8.12
C PHE A 290 -15.85 1.16 7.86
N ILE A 291 -15.75 -0.04 7.32
CA ILE A 291 -14.48 -0.68 6.96
C ILE A 291 -14.46 -0.86 5.44
N ASP A 292 -13.69 -0.02 4.76
CA ASP A 292 -13.50 -0.16 3.31
C ASP A 292 -12.44 -1.23 3.03
N GLU A 293 -12.54 -1.90 1.87
CA GLU A 293 -11.61 -2.96 1.45
C GLU A 293 -11.40 -4.03 2.54
N ILE A 294 -12.51 -4.54 3.12
CA ILE A 294 -12.45 -5.52 4.21
C ILE A 294 -11.66 -6.79 3.84
N ASP A 295 -11.58 -7.12 2.56
CA ASP A 295 -10.79 -8.24 2.03
C ASP A 295 -9.28 -8.10 2.30
N ALA A 296 -8.79 -6.90 2.59
CA ALA A 296 -7.41 -6.72 3.08
C ALA A 296 -7.17 -7.46 4.40
N VAL A 297 -8.13 -7.57 5.30
CA VAL A 297 -8.04 -8.27 6.59
C VAL A 297 -8.79 -9.59 6.58
N GLY A 298 -9.95 -9.62 5.92
CA GLY A 298 -10.96 -10.68 5.99
C GLY A 298 -10.75 -11.85 5.04
N ARG A 299 -9.64 -11.98 4.32
CA ARG A 299 -9.43 -13.06 3.34
C ARG A 299 -9.34 -14.43 4.03
N ALA A 300 -9.99 -15.44 3.43
CA ALA A 300 -9.94 -16.82 3.89
C ALA A 300 -8.51 -17.38 3.93
N ARG A 301 -8.28 -18.32 4.85
CA ARG A 301 -6.97 -18.97 5.06
C ARG A 301 -6.54 -19.75 3.81
N GLY A 302 -5.42 -19.35 3.21
CA GLY A 302 -4.80 -20.16 2.14
C GLY A 302 -4.04 -21.35 2.72
N LYS A 303 -4.04 -22.49 2.01
CA LYS A 303 -3.32 -23.71 2.41
C LYS A 303 -1.77 -23.58 2.37
N ASN A 304 -1.22 -22.49 1.90
CA ASN A 304 0.24 -22.27 1.80
C ASN A 304 0.74 -21.39 2.96
N ASN A 305 1.10 -22.05 4.05
CA ASN A 305 1.76 -21.47 5.23
C ASN A 305 3.27 -21.25 5.00
N MET A 306 3.68 -20.23 4.23
CA MET A 306 5.12 -19.93 4.08
C MET A 306 5.49 -18.46 4.25
N SER A 307 4.69 -17.65 4.98
CA SER A 307 5.11 -16.26 5.19
C SER A 307 4.55 -15.72 6.50
N GLY A 308 5.42 -15.29 7.41
CA GLY A 308 5.07 -14.75 8.75
C GLY A 308 4.20 -13.49 8.78
N GLY A 309 3.79 -12.97 7.63
CA GLY A 309 2.82 -11.86 7.52
C GLY A 309 1.35 -12.29 7.65
N ASN A 310 1.07 -13.60 7.61
CA ASN A 310 -0.31 -14.11 7.74
C ASN A 310 -0.82 -14.12 9.19
N ASP A 311 0.07 -14.30 10.17
CA ASP A 311 -0.32 -14.44 11.58
C ASP A 311 -0.89 -13.14 12.16
N GLU A 312 -0.34 -11.98 11.78
CA GLU A 312 -0.83 -10.67 12.27
C GLU A 312 -2.21 -10.35 11.69
N ARG A 313 -2.39 -10.64 10.42
CA ARG A 313 -3.66 -10.46 9.74
C ARG A 313 -4.74 -11.34 10.34
N GLU A 314 -4.43 -12.60 10.64
CA GLU A 314 -5.33 -13.55 11.28
C GLU A 314 -5.68 -13.12 12.71
N ASN A 315 -4.72 -12.62 13.48
CA ASN A 315 -4.96 -12.06 14.81
C ASN A 315 -5.90 -10.85 14.75
N THR A 316 -5.73 -9.98 13.76
CA THR A 316 -6.58 -8.82 13.54
C THR A 316 -7.99 -9.22 13.14
N LEU A 317 -8.13 -10.21 12.25
CA LEU A 317 -9.44 -10.77 11.86
C LEU A 317 -10.15 -11.37 13.07
N ASN A 318 -9.45 -12.20 13.86
CA ASN A 318 -10.03 -12.81 15.05
C ASN A 318 -10.47 -11.77 16.09
N GLN A 319 -9.71 -10.68 16.23
CA GLN A 319 -10.12 -9.57 17.10
C GLN A 319 -11.37 -8.86 16.55
N LEU A 320 -11.46 -8.63 15.24
CA LEU A 320 -12.63 -8.04 14.61
C LEU A 320 -13.88 -8.91 14.86
N LEU A 321 -13.76 -10.22 14.64
CA LEU A 321 -14.85 -11.17 14.92
C LEU A 321 -15.26 -11.13 16.40
N THR A 322 -14.29 -11.07 17.31
CA THR A 322 -14.54 -11.00 18.77
C THR A 322 -15.26 -9.72 19.16
N GLU A 323 -14.85 -8.56 18.59
CA GLU A 323 -15.52 -7.29 18.88
C GLU A 323 -16.96 -7.25 18.32
N MET A 324 -17.19 -7.82 17.12
CA MET A 324 -18.53 -7.92 16.54
C MET A 324 -19.44 -8.87 17.36
N ASP A 325 -18.91 -10.00 17.83
CA ASP A 325 -19.65 -10.93 18.70
C ASP A 325 -19.94 -10.31 20.08
N GLY A 326 -19.00 -9.49 20.57
CA GLY A 326 -19.10 -8.77 21.87
C GLY A 326 -20.04 -7.56 21.87
N PHE A 327 -20.72 -7.25 20.76
CA PHE A 327 -21.84 -6.32 20.77
C PHE A 327 -23.04 -6.99 21.45
N GLY A 328 -23.38 -6.50 22.64
CA GLY A 328 -24.65 -6.85 23.28
C GLY A 328 -25.85 -6.35 22.46
N SER A 329 -27.05 -6.85 22.78
CA SER A 329 -28.31 -6.39 22.19
C SER A 329 -28.57 -4.89 22.36
N ASP A 330 -27.85 -4.24 23.27
CA ASP A 330 -28.08 -2.86 23.70
C ASP A 330 -27.11 -1.85 23.06
N SER A 331 -26.15 -2.31 22.24
CA SER A 331 -25.24 -1.39 21.54
C SER A 331 -25.82 -1.00 20.19
N ASN A 332 -26.28 0.24 20.06
CA ASN A 332 -26.76 0.82 18.78
C ASN A 332 -25.60 1.20 17.85
N VAL A 333 -24.64 0.28 17.65
CA VAL A 333 -23.52 0.44 16.71
C VAL A 333 -23.68 -0.58 15.59
N ILE A 334 -23.63 -0.10 14.35
CA ILE A 334 -23.71 -0.95 13.15
C ILE A 334 -22.36 -0.90 12.43
N VAL A 335 -21.89 -2.07 11.98
CA VAL A 335 -20.66 -2.19 11.20
C VAL A 335 -21.04 -2.34 9.72
N LEU A 336 -20.68 -1.37 8.90
CA LEU A 336 -20.76 -1.48 7.44
C LEU A 336 -19.36 -1.86 6.93
N ALA A 337 -19.27 -2.81 6.03
CA ALA A 337 -18.02 -3.10 5.33
C ALA A 337 -18.23 -3.06 3.82
N ALA A 338 -17.17 -2.76 3.07
CA ALA A 338 -17.20 -2.80 1.62
C ALA A 338 -16.09 -3.69 1.08
N THR A 339 -16.39 -4.41 0.01
CA THR A 339 -15.42 -5.22 -0.72
C THR A 339 -15.75 -5.28 -2.21
N ASN A 340 -14.72 -5.42 -3.04
CA ASN A 340 -14.87 -5.74 -4.45
C ASN A 340 -14.84 -7.26 -4.69
N ARG A 341 -14.47 -8.06 -3.67
CA ARG A 341 -14.21 -9.49 -3.77
C ARG A 341 -14.79 -10.26 -2.58
N ALA A 342 -16.09 -10.45 -2.59
CA ALA A 342 -16.75 -11.24 -1.54
C ALA A 342 -16.34 -12.73 -1.57
N ASP A 343 -15.93 -13.23 -2.74
CA ASP A 343 -15.47 -14.60 -2.98
C ASP A 343 -14.25 -15.00 -2.14
N VAL A 344 -13.37 -14.04 -1.82
CA VAL A 344 -12.14 -14.30 -1.06
C VAL A 344 -12.31 -14.17 0.46
N LEU A 345 -13.47 -13.72 0.94
CA LEU A 345 -13.69 -13.48 2.37
C LEU A 345 -13.83 -14.79 3.18
N ASP A 346 -13.35 -14.75 4.42
CA ASP A 346 -13.55 -15.85 5.36
C ASP A 346 -15.05 -15.99 5.69
N LYS A 347 -15.56 -17.22 5.55
CA LYS A 347 -16.96 -17.56 5.83
C LYS A 347 -17.39 -17.21 7.27
N ALA A 348 -16.43 -17.10 8.19
CA ALA A 348 -16.71 -16.68 9.56
C ALA A 348 -17.25 -15.25 9.66
N LEU A 349 -16.85 -14.35 8.74
CA LEU A 349 -17.37 -12.98 8.65
C LEU A 349 -18.85 -12.95 8.28
N MET A 350 -19.29 -13.91 7.48
CA MET A 350 -20.64 -13.97 6.88
C MET A 350 -21.67 -14.71 7.76
N ARG A 351 -21.29 -15.06 8.99
CA ARG A 351 -22.20 -15.74 9.95
C ARG A 351 -23.19 -14.76 10.57
N ALA A 352 -24.37 -15.28 10.93
CA ALA A 352 -25.38 -14.52 11.68
C ALA A 352 -24.78 -13.85 12.93
N GLY A 353 -25.10 -12.59 13.13
CA GLY A 353 -24.56 -11.75 14.21
C GLY A 353 -23.26 -11.01 13.84
N ARG A 354 -22.79 -11.09 12.59
CA ARG A 354 -21.65 -10.37 12.02
C ARG A 354 -22.11 -9.63 10.76
N PHE A 355 -21.58 -9.94 9.57
CA PHE A 355 -22.09 -9.42 8.30
C PHE A 355 -23.18 -10.36 7.76
N ASP A 356 -24.32 -10.34 8.40
CA ASP A 356 -25.45 -11.21 8.07
C ASP A 356 -26.29 -10.72 6.89
N ARG A 357 -26.09 -9.46 6.46
CA ARG A 357 -26.69 -8.90 5.25
C ARG A 357 -25.61 -8.60 4.23
N GLN A 358 -25.85 -9.01 2.98
CA GLN A 358 -25.05 -8.65 1.81
C GLN A 358 -25.90 -7.76 0.92
N ILE A 359 -25.43 -6.55 0.69
CA ILE A 359 -26.08 -5.57 -0.18
C ILE A 359 -25.25 -5.45 -1.44
N PHE A 360 -25.84 -5.82 -2.57
CA PHE A 360 -25.15 -5.76 -3.85
C PHE A 360 -25.22 -4.37 -4.44
N VAL A 361 -24.07 -3.85 -4.84
CA VAL A 361 -23.88 -2.52 -5.43
C VAL A 361 -23.31 -2.73 -6.82
N ASP A 362 -24.19 -3.05 -7.77
CA ASP A 362 -23.82 -3.40 -9.13
C ASP A 362 -23.40 -2.18 -9.97
N LEU A 363 -22.97 -2.43 -11.20
CA LEU A 363 -22.74 -1.35 -12.17
C LEU A 363 -24.08 -0.70 -12.52
N PRO A 364 -24.10 0.62 -12.71
CA PRO A 364 -25.33 1.34 -12.97
C PRO A 364 -25.91 1.00 -14.36
N ASP A 365 -27.24 0.83 -14.42
CA ASP A 365 -27.96 0.70 -15.67
C ASP A 365 -27.99 2.04 -16.46
N ILE A 366 -28.60 2.03 -17.65
CA ILE A 366 -28.63 3.21 -18.51
C ILE A 366 -29.34 4.41 -17.86
N ARG A 367 -30.40 4.17 -17.07
CA ARG A 367 -31.18 5.22 -16.38
C ARG A 367 -30.35 5.80 -15.22
N GLU A 368 -29.78 4.92 -14.43
CA GLU A 368 -28.89 5.30 -13.32
C GLU A 368 -27.64 6.05 -13.81
N ARG A 369 -27.06 5.65 -14.97
CA ARG A 369 -25.94 6.41 -15.56
C ARG A 369 -26.35 7.84 -15.95
N ALA A 370 -27.55 8.03 -16.49
CA ALA A 370 -28.04 9.37 -16.81
C ALA A 370 -28.19 10.24 -15.55
N GLU A 371 -28.66 9.65 -14.45
CA GLU A 371 -28.74 10.34 -13.14
C GLU A 371 -27.33 10.67 -12.58
N ILE A 372 -26.38 9.74 -12.69
CA ILE A 372 -25.00 9.96 -12.28
C ILE A 372 -24.36 11.10 -13.11
N PHE A 373 -24.59 11.11 -14.43
CA PHE A 373 -24.15 12.24 -15.27
C PHE A 373 -24.76 13.56 -14.80
N LYS A 374 -26.04 13.59 -14.44
CA LYS A 374 -26.70 14.80 -13.94
C LYS A 374 -26.00 15.37 -12.70
N VAL A 375 -25.58 14.51 -11.78
CA VAL A 375 -24.85 14.92 -10.57
C VAL A 375 -23.47 15.46 -10.92
N HIS A 376 -22.68 14.73 -11.71
CA HIS A 376 -21.32 15.13 -12.05
C HIS A 376 -21.22 16.30 -13.03
N LEU A 377 -22.29 16.57 -13.79
CA LEU A 377 -22.38 17.72 -14.68
C LEU A 377 -22.86 19.00 -13.97
N ALA A 378 -23.39 18.89 -12.75
CA ALA A 378 -23.90 20.05 -12.01
C ALA A 378 -22.83 21.14 -11.79
N PRO A 379 -21.57 20.82 -11.42
CA PRO A 379 -20.52 21.83 -11.23
C PRO A 379 -19.89 22.34 -12.53
N LEU A 380 -20.16 21.71 -13.70
CA LEU A 380 -19.50 22.02 -14.96
C LEU A 380 -20.26 23.11 -15.74
N LYS A 381 -19.51 24.00 -16.40
CA LYS A 381 -20.05 24.89 -17.43
C LYS A 381 -20.26 24.09 -18.70
N LYS A 382 -21.51 23.78 -19.02
CA LYS A 382 -21.93 23.00 -20.17
C LYS A 382 -22.83 23.79 -21.10
N VAL A 383 -22.87 23.39 -22.36
CA VAL A 383 -23.81 23.92 -23.35
C VAL A 383 -25.25 23.56 -22.95
N GLU A 384 -26.20 24.46 -23.18
CA GLU A 384 -27.62 24.17 -22.95
C GLU A 384 -28.11 23.06 -23.89
N GLY A 385 -28.96 22.17 -23.37
CA GLY A 385 -29.53 21.07 -24.16
C GLY A 385 -28.62 19.85 -24.33
N LEU A 386 -27.63 19.66 -23.49
CA LEU A 386 -26.80 18.45 -23.53
C LEU A 386 -27.65 17.22 -23.17
N ASP A 387 -27.75 16.27 -24.12
CA ASP A 387 -28.53 15.05 -23.99
C ASP A 387 -27.84 14.05 -23.06
N LEU A 388 -28.41 13.87 -21.85
CA LEU A 388 -27.88 12.96 -20.83
C LEU A 388 -28.13 11.49 -21.20
N ASP A 389 -29.27 11.19 -21.84
CA ASP A 389 -29.57 9.83 -22.28
C ASP A 389 -28.61 9.37 -23.37
N PHE A 390 -28.25 10.31 -24.26
CA PHE A 390 -27.22 10.04 -25.24
C PHE A 390 -25.87 9.71 -24.57
N LEU A 391 -25.43 10.49 -23.58
CA LEU A 391 -24.16 10.24 -22.86
C LEU A 391 -24.21 8.90 -22.12
N ALA A 392 -25.32 8.57 -21.46
CA ALA A 392 -25.53 7.30 -20.80
C ALA A 392 -25.46 6.12 -21.78
N LYS A 393 -26.01 6.26 -23.00
CA LYS A 393 -25.88 5.27 -24.07
C LYS A 393 -24.45 5.08 -24.55
N GLN A 394 -23.62 6.14 -24.52
CA GLN A 394 -22.22 6.07 -24.94
C GLN A 394 -21.27 5.45 -23.90
N THR A 395 -21.73 5.18 -22.70
CA THR A 395 -20.92 4.68 -21.57
C THR A 395 -21.45 3.38 -20.98
N PRO A 396 -21.68 2.31 -21.78
CA PRO A 396 -22.14 1.04 -21.29
C PRO A 396 -21.08 0.40 -20.39
N GLY A 397 -21.50 -0.16 -19.24
CA GLY A 397 -20.61 -0.83 -18.29
C GLY A 397 -19.71 0.11 -17.48
N PHE A 398 -19.88 1.43 -17.58
CA PHE A 398 -19.13 2.39 -16.78
C PHE A 398 -19.69 2.46 -15.36
N SER A 399 -18.79 2.50 -14.40
CA SER A 399 -19.11 2.77 -13.00
C SER A 399 -19.34 4.27 -12.77
N GLY A 400 -19.86 4.62 -11.60
CA GLY A 400 -20.02 6.03 -11.20
C GLY A 400 -18.67 6.80 -11.20
N ALA A 401 -17.57 6.14 -10.82
CA ALA A 401 -16.25 6.73 -10.86
C ALA A 401 -15.75 6.96 -12.30
N ASP A 402 -16.05 6.04 -13.22
CA ASP A 402 -15.71 6.22 -14.64
C ASP A 402 -16.46 7.40 -15.25
N ILE A 403 -17.76 7.54 -14.93
CA ILE A 403 -18.59 8.67 -15.38
C ILE A 403 -18.06 10.00 -14.81
N ALA A 404 -17.68 10.04 -13.54
CA ALA A 404 -17.03 11.21 -12.94
C ALA A 404 -15.73 11.58 -13.68
N ASN A 405 -14.94 10.57 -14.03
CA ASN A 405 -13.71 10.75 -14.82
C ASN A 405 -14.00 11.26 -16.24
N VAL A 406 -15.03 10.74 -16.91
CA VAL A 406 -15.49 11.26 -18.22
C VAL A 406 -15.84 12.74 -18.12
N CYS A 407 -16.61 13.13 -17.12
CA CYS A 407 -17.00 14.53 -16.92
C CYS A 407 -15.78 15.45 -16.69
N ASN A 408 -14.84 14.99 -15.87
CA ASN A 408 -13.60 15.73 -15.64
C ASN A 408 -12.73 15.82 -16.91
N GLU A 409 -12.57 14.72 -17.63
CA GLU A 409 -11.76 14.67 -18.86
C GLU A 409 -12.37 15.53 -19.98
N ALA A 410 -13.70 15.53 -20.13
CA ALA A 410 -14.39 16.40 -21.08
C ALA A 410 -14.14 17.89 -20.79
N ALA A 411 -14.14 18.27 -19.49
CA ALA A 411 -13.80 19.63 -19.10
C ALA A 411 -12.34 20.00 -19.42
N LEU A 412 -11.41 19.06 -19.21
CA LEU A 412 -10.00 19.25 -19.57
C LEU A 412 -9.79 19.36 -21.08
N ILE A 413 -10.54 18.60 -21.88
CA ILE A 413 -10.52 18.68 -23.34
C ILE A 413 -11.04 20.05 -23.80
N ALA A 414 -12.23 20.48 -23.31
CA ALA A 414 -12.79 21.77 -23.61
C ALA A 414 -11.83 22.93 -23.28
N ALA A 415 -11.18 22.86 -22.11
CA ALA A 415 -10.17 23.84 -21.69
C ALA A 415 -8.95 23.87 -22.62
N ARG A 416 -8.47 22.72 -23.09
CA ARG A 416 -7.35 22.61 -24.06
C ARG A 416 -7.66 23.31 -25.38
N TYR A 417 -8.91 23.26 -25.82
CA TYR A 417 -9.37 23.93 -27.02
C TYR A 417 -9.88 25.36 -26.77
N ASN A 418 -9.63 25.92 -25.57
CA ASN A 418 -10.06 27.28 -25.17
C ASN A 418 -11.57 27.52 -25.31
N LYS A 419 -12.39 26.46 -25.15
CA LYS A 419 -13.86 26.58 -25.14
C LYS A 419 -14.34 27.19 -23.83
N THR A 420 -15.47 27.88 -23.85
CA THR A 420 -16.10 28.49 -22.66
C THR A 420 -17.07 27.56 -21.95
N ALA A 421 -17.53 26.50 -22.62
CA ALA A 421 -18.43 25.48 -22.12
C ALA A 421 -18.11 24.13 -22.75
N VAL A 422 -18.41 23.06 -22.01
CA VAL A 422 -18.23 21.67 -22.48
C VAL A 422 -19.39 21.28 -23.38
N ASP A 423 -19.10 20.74 -24.54
CA ASP A 423 -20.09 20.29 -25.53
C ASP A 423 -20.11 18.76 -25.69
N LYS A 424 -21.04 18.26 -26.51
CA LYS A 424 -21.21 16.84 -26.80
C LYS A 424 -19.93 16.18 -27.32
N GLN A 425 -19.18 16.90 -28.18
CA GLN A 425 -17.95 16.36 -28.78
C GLN A 425 -16.86 16.16 -27.75
N ASP A 426 -16.75 17.07 -26.76
CA ASP A 426 -15.75 16.93 -25.69
C ASP A 426 -16.00 15.67 -24.85
N PHE A 427 -17.28 15.29 -24.64
CA PHE A 427 -17.63 14.05 -23.96
C PHE A 427 -17.29 12.81 -24.78
N LEU A 428 -17.55 12.83 -26.09
CA LEU A 428 -17.19 11.72 -26.97
C LEU A 428 -15.68 11.53 -27.00
N ASP A 429 -14.92 12.62 -27.10
CA ASP A 429 -13.45 12.59 -27.06
C ASP A 429 -12.92 12.12 -25.70
N ALA A 430 -13.60 12.46 -24.60
CA ALA A 430 -13.30 11.99 -23.25
C ALA A 430 -13.51 10.48 -23.10
N VAL A 431 -14.63 9.96 -23.57
CA VAL A 431 -14.91 8.51 -23.58
C VAL A 431 -13.84 7.79 -24.39
N ASP A 432 -13.51 8.30 -25.59
CA ASP A 432 -12.47 7.76 -26.45
C ASP A 432 -11.11 7.69 -25.74
N ARG A 433 -10.77 8.77 -25.03
CA ARG A 433 -9.51 8.86 -24.30
C ARG A 433 -9.43 7.91 -23.12
N ILE A 434 -10.54 7.71 -22.42
CA ILE A 434 -10.60 6.81 -21.25
C ILE A 434 -10.53 5.35 -21.69
N VAL A 435 -11.26 4.98 -22.73
CA VAL A 435 -11.32 3.58 -23.20
C VAL A 435 -10.13 3.24 -24.08
N GLY A 436 -9.79 4.10 -25.06
CA GLY A 436 -8.74 3.85 -26.05
C GLY A 436 -7.36 4.43 -25.71
N GLY A 437 -7.30 5.33 -24.71
CA GLY A 437 -6.08 6.06 -24.38
C GLY A 437 -5.84 7.31 -25.24
N LEU A 438 -4.70 7.95 -25.04
CA LEU A 438 -4.28 9.14 -25.81
C LEU A 438 -3.98 8.78 -27.27
N GLU A 439 -4.43 9.66 -28.17
CA GLU A 439 -4.07 9.63 -29.59
C GLU A 439 -2.55 9.79 -29.76
N LYS A 440 -1.93 8.85 -30.51
CA LYS A 440 -0.49 8.86 -30.79
C LYS A 440 -0.21 9.54 -32.11
N LYS A 441 -0.14 10.88 -32.12
CA LYS A 441 0.17 11.69 -33.33
C LYS A 441 1.55 11.43 -33.93
N ASN A 442 2.47 10.85 -33.16
CA ASN A 442 3.87 10.64 -33.59
C ASN A 442 4.16 9.21 -34.06
N LYS A 443 3.14 8.33 -34.15
CA LYS A 443 3.37 6.99 -34.66
C LYS A 443 3.47 7.02 -36.17
N ILE A 444 4.65 6.70 -36.67
CA ILE A 444 4.87 6.56 -38.10
C ILE A 444 4.23 5.23 -38.53
N VAL A 445 3.13 5.31 -39.26
CA VAL A 445 2.44 4.16 -39.87
C VAL A 445 2.72 4.24 -41.37
N THR A 446 3.26 3.17 -41.93
CA THR A 446 3.49 3.14 -43.39
C THR A 446 2.14 3.06 -44.14
N PRO A 447 2.06 3.51 -45.38
CA PRO A 447 0.82 3.40 -46.16
C PRO A 447 0.29 1.98 -46.29
N GLU A 448 1.19 0.97 -46.32
CA GLU A 448 0.84 -0.43 -46.36
C GLU A 448 0.21 -0.89 -45.01
N GLU A 449 0.81 -0.48 -43.90
CA GLU A 449 0.25 -0.77 -42.56
C GLU A 449 -1.08 -0.04 -42.35
N LYS A 450 -1.21 1.24 -42.77
CA LYS A 450 -2.48 1.99 -42.68
C LYS A 450 -3.58 1.25 -43.43
N ARG A 451 -3.27 0.72 -44.62
CA ARG A 451 -4.23 -0.08 -45.39
C ARG A 451 -4.59 -1.40 -44.70
N ALA A 452 -3.60 -2.07 -44.13
CA ALA A 452 -3.86 -3.34 -43.39
C ALA A 452 -4.78 -3.10 -42.18
N ILE A 453 -4.53 -2.01 -41.43
CA ILE A 453 -5.37 -1.61 -40.30
C ILE A 453 -6.79 -1.26 -40.78
N ALA A 454 -6.92 -0.50 -41.84
CA ALA A 454 -8.22 -0.11 -42.40
C ALA A 454 -9.04 -1.34 -42.84
N ILE A 455 -8.42 -2.30 -43.50
CA ILE A 455 -9.06 -3.56 -43.89
C ILE A 455 -9.48 -4.38 -42.64
N HIS A 456 -8.63 -4.44 -41.62
CA HIS A 456 -8.91 -5.14 -40.35
C HIS A 456 -10.14 -4.55 -39.67
N GLU A 457 -10.15 -3.25 -39.44
CA GLU A 457 -11.27 -2.55 -38.77
C GLU A 457 -12.55 -2.58 -39.63
N ALA A 458 -12.43 -2.45 -40.96
CA ALA A 458 -13.54 -2.62 -41.88
C ALA A 458 -14.11 -4.05 -41.84
N GLY A 459 -13.27 -5.05 -41.60
CA GLY A 459 -13.68 -6.44 -41.44
C GLY A 459 -14.59 -6.62 -40.23
N HIS A 460 -14.18 -6.10 -39.08
CA HIS A 460 -15.01 -6.10 -37.87
C HIS A 460 -16.36 -5.41 -38.12
N ALA A 461 -16.33 -4.24 -38.76
CA ALA A 461 -17.52 -3.47 -39.04
C ALA A 461 -18.46 -4.19 -40.00
N THR A 462 -17.94 -4.76 -41.08
CA THR A 462 -18.73 -5.46 -42.09
C THR A 462 -19.42 -6.68 -41.49
N VAL A 463 -18.65 -7.55 -40.78
CA VAL A 463 -19.23 -8.76 -40.16
C VAL A 463 -20.28 -8.39 -39.11
N SER A 464 -20.00 -7.42 -38.24
CA SER A 464 -20.95 -6.96 -37.22
C SER A 464 -22.24 -6.42 -37.82
N TRP A 465 -22.17 -5.72 -38.97
CA TRP A 465 -23.35 -5.16 -39.65
C TRP A 465 -24.28 -6.24 -40.20
N MET A 466 -23.70 -7.35 -40.67
CA MET A 466 -24.41 -8.46 -41.30
C MET A 466 -24.97 -9.48 -40.29
N LEU A 467 -24.59 -9.42 -39.02
CA LEU A 467 -25.04 -10.36 -37.99
C LEU A 467 -26.17 -9.79 -37.15
N GLU A 468 -27.16 -10.65 -36.84
CA GLU A 468 -28.36 -10.25 -36.07
C GLU A 468 -27.99 -9.82 -34.65
N HIS A 469 -27.18 -10.60 -33.97
CA HIS A 469 -26.94 -10.44 -32.53
C HIS A 469 -25.63 -9.74 -32.20
N ALA A 470 -24.83 -9.36 -33.21
CA ALA A 470 -23.67 -8.53 -32.99
C ALA A 470 -24.08 -7.12 -32.52
N ALA A 471 -23.36 -6.58 -31.56
CA ALA A 471 -23.64 -5.25 -31.01
C ALA A 471 -23.62 -4.18 -32.11
N PRO A 472 -24.58 -3.20 -32.07
CA PRO A 472 -24.60 -2.10 -33.03
C PRO A 472 -23.30 -1.29 -33.00
N LEU A 473 -22.79 -0.95 -34.17
CA LEU A 473 -21.59 -0.14 -34.34
C LEU A 473 -21.90 1.34 -34.15
N ILE A 474 -21.11 2.03 -33.33
CA ILE A 474 -21.20 3.49 -33.15
C ILE A 474 -20.25 4.18 -34.14
N LYS A 475 -18.99 3.74 -34.17
CA LYS A 475 -17.95 4.29 -35.02
C LYS A 475 -16.82 3.28 -35.24
N VAL A 476 -16.05 3.49 -36.30
CA VAL A 476 -14.82 2.76 -36.59
C VAL A 476 -13.69 3.76 -36.82
N THR A 477 -12.52 3.52 -36.28
CA THR A 477 -11.39 4.41 -36.39
C THR A 477 -10.08 3.67 -36.65
N ILE A 478 -9.22 4.25 -37.47
CA ILE A 478 -7.84 3.78 -37.68
C ILE A 478 -6.82 4.72 -37.02
N VAL A 479 -7.28 5.66 -36.20
CA VAL A 479 -6.40 6.54 -35.43
C VAL A 479 -5.77 5.76 -34.28
N PRO A 480 -4.42 5.64 -34.22
CA PRO A 480 -3.77 4.85 -33.15
C PRO A 480 -3.97 5.49 -31.77
N ARG A 481 -4.45 4.69 -30.82
CA ARG A 481 -4.64 5.11 -29.43
C ARG A 481 -4.07 4.07 -28.47
N GLY A 482 -3.36 4.51 -27.43
CA GLY A 482 -2.80 3.60 -26.44
C GLY A 482 -1.93 2.49 -27.06
N GLN A 483 -2.33 1.24 -26.93
CA GLN A 483 -1.67 0.07 -27.56
C GLN A 483 -2.34 -0.36 -28.87
N SER A 484 -3.54 0.14 -29.16
CA SER A 484 -4.30 -0.20 -30.36
C SER A 484 -3.88 0.64 -31.56
N LEU A 485 -3.95 0.03 -32.75
CA LEU A 485 -3.69 0.68 -34.04
C LEU A 485 -4.96 1.21 -34.70
N GLY A 486 -6.11 0.65 -34.33
CA GLY A 486 -7.45 1.02 -34.74
C GLY A 486 -8.47 0.49 -33.73
N ALA A 487 -9.73 0.79 -33.89
CA ALA A 487 -10.80 0.23 -33.07
C ALA A 487 -12.17 0.35 -33.75
N ALA A 488 -12.96 -0.70 -33.66
CA ALA A 488 -14.40 -0.68 -33.91
C ALA A 488 -15.14 -0.53 -32.57
N TRP A 489 -15.98 0.49 -32.48
CA TRP A 489 -16.71 0.83 -31.24
C TRP A 489 -18.14 0.36 -31.36
N TYR A 490 -18.55 -0.43 -30.36
CA TYR A 490 -19.85 -1.03 -30.30
C TYR A 490 -20.69 -0.44 -29.17
N LEU A 491 -22.01 -0.48 -29.31
CA LEU A 491 -22.97 -0.24 -28.25
C LEU A 491 -23.49 -1.61 -27.78
N PRO A 492 -22.88 -2.24 -26.77
CA PRO A 492 -23.39 -3.50 -26.28
C PRO A 492 -24.77 -3.31 -25.64
N GLU A 493 -25.70 -4.20 -25.96
CA GLU A 493 -26.96 -4.28 -25.26
C GLU A 493 -26.74 -4.83 -23.84
N GLU A 494 -27.32 -4.17 -22.83
CA GLU A 494 -27.28 -4.64 -21.44
C GLU A 494 -28.21 -5.86 -21.32
N ARG A 495 -27.62 -7.06 -21.27
CA ARG A 495 -28.33 -8.32 -21.21
C ARG A 495 -27.96 -9.05 -19.93
N GLN A 496 -28.96 -9.50 -19.17
CA GLN A 496 -28.78 -10.34 -17.98
C GLN A 496 -28.50 -11.80 -18.34
N ILE A 497 -29.06 -12.26 -19.48
CA ILE A 497 -28.92 -13.65 -19.97
C ILE A 497 -28.49 -13.58 -21.43
N VAL A 498 -27.44 -14.33 -21.77
CA VAL A 498 -26.90 -14.42 -23.13
C VAL A 498 -27.11 -15.82 -23.67
N ARG A 499 -27.64 -15.93 -24.88
CA ARG A 499 -27.87 -17.21 -25.57
C ARG A 499 -26.64 -17.62 -26.39
N PRO A 500 -26.49 -18.94 -26.73
CA PRO A 500 -25.36 -19.41 -27.53
C PRO A 500 -25.23 -18.71 -28.88
N ASP A 501 -26.35 -18.47 -29.60
CA ASP A 501 -26.35 -17.79 -30.90
C ASP A 501 -25.79 -16.36 -30.81
N GLN A 502 -26.09 -15.65 -29.73
CA GLN A 502 -25.55 -14.31 -29.45
C GLN A 502 -24.04 -14.32 -29.20
N MET A 503 -23.57 -15.30 -28.42
CA MET A 503 -22.14 -15.48 -28.18
C MET A 503 -21.39 -15.84 -29.47
N LEU A 504 -21.95 -16.69 -30.31
CA LEU A 504 -21.36 -17.08 -31.58
C LEU A 504 -21.29 -15.91 -32.56
N ASP A 505 -22.34 -15.07 -32.64
CA ASP A 505 -22.34 -13.87 -33.48
C ASP A 505 -21.26 -12.86 -33.00
N GLU A 506 -21.11 -12.69 -31.68
CA GLU A 506 -20.06 -11.83 -31.14
C GLU A 506 -18.64 -12.35 -31.44
N MET A 507 -18.43 -13.68 -31.33
CA MET A 507 -17.18 -14.32 -31.72
C MET A 507 -16.89 -14.17 -33.21
N CYS A 508 -17.90 -14.35 -34.06
CA CYS A 508 -17.79 -14.17 -35.50
C CYS A 508 -17.39 -12.72 -35.87
N ALA A 509 -18.05 -11.72 -35.26
CA ALA A 509 -17.73 -10.32 -35.45
C ALA A 509 -16.30 -9.98 -34.98
N THR A 510 -15.88 -10.56 -33.85
CA THR A 510 -14.53 -10.40 -33.32
C THR A 510 -13.48 -11.03 -34.24
N MET A 511 -13.78 -12.11 -34.95
CA MET A 511 -12.88 -12.71 -35.94
C MET A 511 -12.86 -11.95 -37.27
N GLY A 512 -13.74 -10.98 -37.47
CA GLY A 512 -13.93 -10.23 -38.71
C GLY A 512 -12.65 -9.53 -39.21
N GLY A 513 -11.85 -8.94 -38.31
CA GLY A 513 -10.61 -8.28 -38.68
C GLY A 513 -9.58 -9.23 -39.30
N ARG A 514 -9.31 -10.35 -38.63
CA ARG A 514 -8.39 -11.39 -39.12
C ARG A 514 -8.90 -12.04 -40.41
N ALA A 515 -10.20 -12.25 -40.52
CA ALA A 515 -10.83 -12.80 -41.72
C ALA A 515 -10.70 -11.82 -42.91
N ALA A 516 -10.86 -10.53 -42.71
CA ALA A 516 -10.69 -9.49 -43.74
C ALA A 516 -9.25 -9.43 -44.28
N GLU A 517 -8.26 -9.53 -43.40
CA GLU A 517 -6.85 -9.66 -43.82
C GLU A 517 -6.65 -10.88 -44.74
N LYS A 518 -7.23 -12.02 -44.38
CA LYS A 518 -7.13 -13.24 -45.17
C LYS A 518 -7.82 -13.13 -46.51
N VAL A 519 -9.04 -12.61 -46.57
CA VAL A 519 -9.84 -12.45 -47.81
C VAL A 519 -9.20 -11.43 -48.77
N THR A 520 -8.59 -10.34 -48.23
CA THR A 520 -8.06 -9.25 -49.04
C THR A 520 -6.61 -9.51 -49.46
N PHE A 521 -5.76 -9.96 -48.52
CA PHE A 521 -4.31 -10.06 -48.76
C PHE A 521 -3.84 -11.51 -48.91
N ASN A 522 -4.70 -12.51 -48.69
CA ASN A 522 -4.36 -13.93 -48.58
C ASN A 522 -3.26 -14.21 -47.51
N ARG A 523 -3.07 -13.32 -46.58
CA ARG A 523 -2.10 -13.42 -45.46
C ARG A 523 -2.70 -12.81 -44.22
N ILE A 524 -2.19 -13.17 -43.07
CA ILE A 524 -2.65 -12.74 -41.74
C ILE A 524 -1.50 -12.08 -41.00
N SER A 525 -1.83 -11.18 -40.09
CA SER A 525 -0.86 -10.43 -39.29
C SER A 525 -0.96 -10.75 -37.79
N THR A 526 -0.06 -10.16 -37.01
CA THR A 526 -0.09 -10.21 -35.55
C THR A 526 -1.08 -9.22 -34.92
N GLY A 527 -1.76 -8.38 -35.73
CA GLY A 527 -2.68 -7.35 -35.28
C GLY A 527 -3.89 -7.91 -34.51
N ALA A 528 -4.32 -9.11 -34.85
CA ALA A 528 -5.48 -9.76 -34.24
C ALA A 528 -5.23 -10.44 -32.86
N LEU A 529 -4.12 -10.12 -32.14
CA LEU A 529 -3.81 -10.77 -30.86
C LEU A 529 -4.91 -10.57 -29.82
N SER A 530 -5.40 -9.37 -29.67
CA SER A 530 -6.47 -9.02 -28.73
C SER A 530 -7.79 -9.73 -29.07
N ASP A 531 -8.12 -9.83 -30.37
CA ASP A 531 -9.31 -10.50 -30.83
C ASP A 531 -9.25 -12.00 -30.55
N LEU A 532 -8.11 -12.61 -30.82
CA LEU A 532 -7.87 -14.03 -30.53
C LEU A 532 -7.96 -14.32 -29.03
N GLU A 533 -7.43 -13.44 -28.18
CA GLU A 533 -7.54 -13.60 -26.72
C GLU A 533 -9.01 -13.52 -26.29
N LYS A 534 -9.77 -12.53 -26.79
CA LYS A 534 -11.19 -12.36 -26.48
C LYS A 534 -12.00 -13.57 -26.89
N VAL A 535 -11.86 -14.02 -28.14
CA VAL A 535 -12.58 -15.18 -28.69
C VAL A 535 -12.21 -16.46 -27.95
N THR A 536 -10.94 -16.67 -27.60
CA THR A 536 -10.49 -17.84 -26.85
C THR A 536 -11.10 -17.88 -25.43
N LYS A 537 -11.15 -16.74 -24.74
CA LYS A 537 -11.82 -16.65 -23.43
C LYS A 537 -13.30 -16.96 -23.53
N GLN A 538 -13.98 -16.46 -24.56
CA GLN A 538 -15.40 -16.66 -24.76
C GLN A 538 -15.72 -18.11 -25.13
N ALA A 539 -14.97 -18.72 -26.05
CA ALA A 539 -15.11 -20.13 -26.41
C ALA A 539 -14.86 -21.05 -25.21
N ARG A 540 -13.82 -20.76 -24.42
CA ARG A 540 -13.53 -21.49 -23.19
C ARG A 540 -14.69 -21.38 -22.19
N ALA A 541 -15.27 -20.20 -22.01
CA ALA A 541 -16.40 -20.00 -21.11
C ALA A 541 -17.63 -20.79 -21.57
N MET A 542 -17.92 -20.83 -22.87
CA MET A 542 -19.02 -21.63 -23.43
C MET A 542 -18.83 -23.11 -23.12
N VAL A 543 -17.63 -23.63 -23.29
CA VAL A 543 -17.32 -25.07 -23.14
C VAL A 543 -17.20 -25.47 -21.67
N THR A 544 -16.54 -24.68 -20.83
CA THR A 544 -16.16 -25.10 -19.48
C THR A 544 -16.97 -24.45 -18.34
N ILE A 545 -17.63 -23.33 -18.59
CA ILE A 545 -18.34 -22.58 -17.53
C ILE A 545 -19.86 -22.74 -17.68
N TYR A 546 -20.37 -22.46 -18.88
CA TYR A 546 -21.82 -22.36 -19.09
C TYR A 546 -22.48 -23.68 -19.52
N GLY A 547 -21.69 -24.74 -19.81
CA GLY A 547 -22.23 -26.01 -20.27
C GLY A 547 -22.97 -25.90 -21.63
N LEU A 548 -22.50 -25.01 -22.52
CA LEU A 548 -23.11 -24.72 -23.82
C LEU A 548 -22.46 -25.52 -24.97
N ASN A 549 -21.92 -26.71 -24.68
CA ASN A 549 -21.29 -27.59 -25.68
C ASN A 549 -21.85 -29.00 -25.56
N ASP A 550 -22.32 -29.57 -26.67
CA ASP A 550 -22.99 -30.86 -26.69
C ASP A 550 -22.08 -32.05 -26.29
N LYS A 551 -20.76 -31.97 -26.54
CA LYS A 551 -19.83 -33.05 -26.18
C LYS A 551 -19.46 -33.08 -24.72
N ILE A 552 -19.37 -31.91 -24.11
CA ILE A 552 -19.12 -31.75 -22.66
C ILE A 552 -20.42 -31.95 -21.89
N GLY A 553 -21.54 -31.52 -22.46
CA GLY A 553 -22.87 -31.59 -21.86
C GLY A 553 -23.11 -30.56 -20.77
N ASN A 554 -24.09 -30.82 -19.92
CA ASN A 554 -24.56 -29.91 -18.87
C ASN A 554 -23.64 -29.94 -17.62
N VAL A 555 -22.33 -29.82 -17.82
CA VAL A 555 -21.34 -29.83 -16.75
C VAL A 555 -20.60 -28.50 -16.70
N THR A 556 -20.40 -27.94 -15.49
CA THR A 556 -19.55 -26.81 -15.29
C THR A 556 -18.28 -27.18 -14.54
N TYR A 557 -17.15 -26.68 -15.00
CA TYR A 557 -15.85 -26.78 -14.33
C TYR A 557 -15.48 -25.46 -13.65
N TYR A 558 -16.46 -24.55 -13.54
CA TYR A 558 -16.28 -23.28 -12.84
C TYR A 558 -16.37 -23.49 -11.34
N ASP A 559 -15.36 -23.00 -10.64
CA ASP A 559 -15.34 -22.95 -9.19
C ASP A 559 -15.66 -21.53 -8.71
N SER A 560 -16.90 -21.31 -8.28
CA SER A 560 -17.35 -20.02 -7.73
C SER A 560 -16.62 -19.63 -6.43
N THR A 561 -15.88 -20.55 -5.80
CA THR A 561 -15.13 -20.28 -4.56
C THR A 561 -13.75 -19.70 -4.83
N GLY A 562 -13.30 -19.66 -6.11
CA GLY A 562 -11.97 -19.16 -6.50
C GLY A 562 -10.79 -19.99 -5.99
N GLN A 563 -11.05 -21.15 -5.34
CA GLN A 563 -9.98 -21.99 -4.78
C GLN A 563 -9.21 -22.75 -5.86
N SER A 564 -9.81 -22.96 -7.02
CA SER A 564 -9.18 -23.67 -8.14
C SER A 564 -8.10 -22.85 -8.85
N GLU A 565 -8.11 -21.53 -8.78
CA GLU A 565 -7.04 -20.67 -9.34
C GLU A 565 -5.67 -20.91 -8.69
N TYR A 566 -5.65 -21.43 -7.46
CA TYR A 566 -4.43 -21.77 -6.72
C TYR A 566 -4.13 -23.27 -6.70
N SER A 567 -4.94 -24.08 -7.38
CA SER A 567 -4.74 -25.52 -7.52
C SER A 567 -3.93 -25.81 -8.77
N PHE A 568 -2.80 -26.50 -8.62
CA PHE A 568 -2.01 -26.99 -9.76
C PHE A 568 -2.69 -28.15 -10.52
N SER A 569 -3.85 -28.63 -10.04
CA SER A 569 -4.59 -29.71 -10.66
C SER A 569 -5.83 -29.17 -11.39
N LYS A 570 -6.01 -29.59 -12.65
CA LYS A 570 -7.23 -29.32 -13.41
C LYS A 570 -8.41 -30.07 -12.76
N PRO A 571 -9.64 -29.49 -12.73
CA PRO A 571 -10.82 -30.15 -12.15
C PRO A 571 -11.39 -31.27 -13.04
N TYR A 572 -10.66 -31.73 -14.04
CA TYR A 572 -11.07 -32.74 -15.03
C TYR A 572 -9.89 -33.61 -15.48
N SER A 573 -10.21 -34.79 -16.04
CA SER A 573 -9.21 -35.75 -16.54
C SER A 573 -8.47 -35.24 -17.79
N GLU A 574 -7.32 -35.79 -18.10
CA GLU A 574 -6.59 -35.48 -19.32
C GLU A 574 -7.37 -35.82 -20.61
N GLU A 575 -8.24 -36.81 -20.56
CA GLU A 575 -9.14 -37.13 -21.68
C GLU A 575 -10.16 -36.03 -21.90
N THR A 576 -10.80 -35.54 -20.82
CA THR A 576 -11.71 -34.39 -20.88
C THR A 576 -10.98 -33.14 -21.34
N ALA A 577 -9.73 -32.91 -20.90
CA ALA A 577 -8.92 -31.77 -21.34
C ALA A 577 -8.74 -31.75 -22.85
N LYS A 578 -8.44 -32.92 -23.48
CA LYS A 578 -8.32 -33.03 -24.93
C LYS A 578 -9.62 -32.71 -25.65
N VAL A 579 -10.76 -33.14 -25.11
CA VAL A 579 -12.08 -32.81 -25.68
C VAL A 579 -12.34 -31.33 -25.58
N ILE A 580 -12.08 -30.71 -24.42
CA ILE A 580 -12.24 -29.25 -24.21
C ILE A 580 -11.39 -28.46 -25.21
N ASP A 581 -10.10 -28.81 -25.36
CA ASP A 581 -9.19 -28.10 -26.27
C ASP A 581 -9.64 -28.27 -27.75
N SER A 582 -10.12 -29.44 -28.12
CA SER A 582 -10.68 -29.73 -29.47
C SER A 582 -11.94 -28.89 -29.72
N GLU A 583 -12.88 -28.85 -28.77
CA GLU A 583 -14.14 -28.11 -28.92
C GLU A 583 -13.93 -26.61 -28.96
N ILE A 584 -13.02 -26.07 -28.14
CA ILE A 584 -12.63 -24.65 -28.20
C ILE A 584 -12.08 -24.33 -29.60
N SER A 585 -11.18 -25.12 -30.11
CA SER A 585 -10.60 -24.93 -31.45
C SER A 585 -11.65 -24.99 -32.57
N LEU A 586 -12.57 -25.96 -32.49
CA LEU A 586 -13.66 -26.11 -33.47
C LEU A 586 -14.63 -24.92 -33.45
N LEU A 587 -15.00 -24.42 -32.27
CA LEU A 587 -15.85 -23.26 -32.13
C LEU A 587 -15.21 -22.02 -32.77
N ILE A 588 -13.96 -21.75 -32.47
CA ILE A 588 -13.22 -20.57 -32.98
C ILE A 588 -13.09 -20.69 -34.51
N GLU A 589 -12.63 -21.85 -35.00
CA GLU A 589 -12.46 -22.05 -36.44
C GLU A 589 -13.80 -21.95 -37.18
N GLY A 590 -14.88 -22.50 -36.62
CA GLY A 590 -16.21 -22.38 -37.19
C GLY A 590 -16.65 -20.91 -37.35
N GLN A 591 -16.42 -20.08 -36.35
CA GLN A 591 -16.77 -18.64 -36.44
C GLN A 591 -15.81 -17.87 -37.39
N TYR A 592 -14.55 -18.30 -37.48
CA TYR A 592 -13.60 -17.70 -38.42
C TYR A 592 -14.00 -18.00 -39.87
N GLN A 593 -14.37 -19.23 -40.19
CA GLN A 593 -14.85 -19.59 -41.53
C GLN A 593 -16.17 -18.88 -41.87
N ARG A 594 -17.10 -18.75 -40.91
CA ARG A 594 -18.33 -17.96 -41.08
C ARG A 594 -18.03 -16.48 -41.40
N ALA A 595 -17.07 -15.86 -40.70
CA ALA A 595 -16.63 -14.51 -40.98
C ALA A 595 -16.03 -14.35 -42.37
N ILE A 596 -15.20 -15.33 -42.81
CA ILE A 596 -14.66 -15.36 -44.19
C ILE A 596 -15.80 -15.37 -45.22
N THR A 597 -16.78 -16.27 -45.07
CA THR A 597 -17.91 -16.36 -46.01
C THR A 597 -18.68 -15.04 -46.11
N ILE A 598 -18.99 -14.43 -44.94
CA ILE A 598 -19.69 -13.11 -44.92
C ILE A 598 -18.88 -12.03 -45.65
N LEU A 599 -17.56 -12.03 -45.47
CA LEU A 599 -16.69 -11.02 -46.08
C LEU A 599 -16.46 -11.27 -47.60
N GLU A 600 -16.42 -12.53 -48.03
CA GLU A 600 -16.37 -12.87 -49.45
C GLU A 600 -17.63 -12.42 -50.22
N GLU A 601 -18.81 -12.63 -49.63
CA GLU A 601 -20.09 -12.18 -50.15
C GLU A 601 -20.21 -10.64 -50.19
N ASN A 602 -19.50 -9.92 -49.33
CA ASN A 602 -19.56 -8.46 -49.22
C ASN A 602 -18.22 -7.78 -49.52
N LYS A 603 -17.37 -8.40 -50.36
CA LYS A 603 -16.00 -7.97 -50.60
C LYS A 603 -15.90 -6.54 -51.19
N ASP A 604 -16.82 -6.15 -52.06
CA ASP A 604 -16.83 -4.81 -52.63
C ASP A 604 -17.11 -3.75 -51.57
N LYS A 605 -18.10 -3.98 -50.71
CA LYS A 605 -18.45 -3.09 -49.60
C LYS A 605 -17.36 -3.01 -48.55
N LEU A 606 -16.67 -4.13 -48.26
CA LEU A 606 -15.51 -4.17 -47.39
C LEU A 606 -14.40 -3.22 -47.91
N ASN A 607 -14.08 -3.31 -49.20
CA ASN A 607 -13.04 -2.46 -49.82
C ASN A 607 -13.46 -0.98 -49.85
N GLU A 608 -14.72 -0.69 -50.16
CA GLU A 608 -15.28 0.67 -50.13
C GLU A 608 -15.15 1.27 -48.72
N LEU A 609 -15.56 0.52 -47.69
CA LEU A 609 -15.46 0.93 -46.30
C LEU A 609 -14.02 1.19 -45.87
N ALA A 610 -13.09 0.29 -46.24
CA ALA A 610 -11.68 0.47 -45.95
C ALA A 610 -11.08 1.70 -46.64
N ASN A 611 -11.47 2.02 -47.87
CA ASN A 611 -11.01 3.23 -48.57
C ASN A 611 -11.53 4.48 -47.88
N ILE A 612 -12.79 4.54 -47.49
CA ILE A 612 -13.37 5.66 -46.74
C ILE A 612 -12.66 5.82 -45.37
N LEU A 613 -12.32 4.72 -44.71
CA LEU A 613 -11.52 4.75 -43.45
C LEU A 613 -10.12 5.31 -43.64
N ILE A 614 -9.46 5.02 -44.78
CA ILE A 614 -8.15 5.59 -45.10
C ILE A 614 -8.22 7.12 -45.30
N GLU A 615 -9.32 7.61 -45.90
CA GLU A 615 -9.54 9.04 -46.16
C GLU A 615 -10.01 9.81 -44.93
N LYS A 616 -11.05 9.32 -44.27
CA LYS A 616 -11.69 10.02 -43.14
C LYS A 616 -11.07 9.71 -41.79
N GLU A 617 -10.31 8.60 -41.66
CA GLU A 617 -9.69 8.05 -40.43
C GLU A 617 -10.71 7.65 -39.34
N VAL A 618 -11.89 8.24 -39.31
CA VAL A 618 -13.01 7.93 -38.44
C VAL A 618 -14.30 7.94 -39.25
N ILE A 619 -15.12 6.91 -39.09
CA ILE A 619 -16.45 6.80 -39.68
C ILE A 619 -17.50 6.51 -38.61
N PHE A 620 -18.73 6.94 -38.84
CA PHE A 620 -19.84 6.81 -37.92
C PHE A 620 -20.97 5.93 -38.53
N LYS A 621 -21.99 5.65 -37.73
CA LYS A 621 -23.15 4.82 -38.14
C LYS A 621 -23.74 5.29 -39.47
N ASP A 622 -23.90 6.59 -39.68
CA ASP A 622 -24.50 7.16 -40.89
C ASP A 622 -23.68 6.83 -42.17
N ASP A 623 -22.35 6.79 -42.07
CA ASP A 623 -21.50 6.37 -43.18
C ASP A 623 -21.70 4.88 -43.48
N LEU A 624 -21.87 4.04 -42.44
CA LEU A 624 -22.13 2.62 -42.58
C LEU A 624 -23.49 2.38 -43.24
N GLU A 625 -24.53 3.13 -42.83
CA GLU A 625 -25.86 3.05 -43.47
C GLU A 625 -25.83 3.45 -44.96
N THR A 626 -24.93 4.36 -45.34
CA THR A 626 -24.75 4.75 -46.74
C THR A 626 -24.17 3.60 -47.58
N ILE A 627 -23.22 2.83 -47.02
CA ILE A 627 -22.53 1.75 -47.73
C ILE A 627 -23.35 0.44 -47.71
N PHE A 628 -23.87 0.07 -46.55
CA PHE A 628 -24.53 -1.22 -46.36
C PHE A 628 -26.08 -1.16 -46.49
N GLY A 629 -26.64 0.05 -46.46
CA GLY A 629 -28.09 0.24 -46.22
C GLY A 629 -28.44 0.15 -44.74
N LYS A 630 -29.71 0.40 -44.40
CA LYS A 630 -30.18 0.29 -43.03
C LYS A 630 -29.96 -1.15 -42.56
N ARG A 631 -29.46 -1.29 -41.34
CA ARG A 631 -29.24 -2.63 -40.74
C ARG A 631 -30.59 -3.33 -40.57
N THR A 632 -30.71 -4.53 -41.14
CA THR A 632 -31.96 -5.31 -41.20
C THR A 632 -32.50 -5.72 -39.82
N PHE A 633 -31.59 -5.77 -38.84
CA PHE A 633 -31.81 -6.28 -37.48
C PHE A 633 -31.91 -5.19 -36.41
N ASP A 634 -31.88 -3.89 -36.78
CA ASP A 634 -32.06 -2.81 -35.81
C ASP A 634 -33.48 -2.88 -35.26
N LYS A 635 -33.64 -3.51 -34.11
CA LYS A 635 -34.87 -3.43 -33.32
C LYS A 635 -35.03 -1.98 -32.91
N ASN A 636 -36.22 -1.42 -33.14
CA ASN A 636 -36.57 -0.11 -32.61
C ASN A 636 -36.29 -0.10 -31.10
N LEU A 637 -35.22 0.57 -30.66
CA LEU A 637 -34.88 0.80 -29.25
C LEU A 637 -35.93 1.67 -28.50
N GLY A 638 -37.13 1.81 -29.06
CA GLY A 638 -38.22 2.64 -28.56
C GLY A 638 -39.31 1.94 -27.78
N GLU A 639 -39.33 0.61 -27.74
CA GLU A 639 -40.34 -0.13 -26.95
C GLU A 639 -39.65 -0.96 -25.85
N VAL A 640 -39.15 -0.29 -24.84
CA VAL A 640 -38.98 -0.92 -23.51
C VAL A 640 -40.40 -0.92 -22.91
N VAL A 641 -41.01 -2.11 -22.87
CA VAL A 641 -42.28 -2.37 -22.18
C VAL A 641 -42.22 -1.75 -20.80
N SER A 642 -43.13 -0.84 -20.55
CA SER A 642 -43.43 -0.20 -19.26
C SER A 642 -43.77 -1.21 -18.19
#